data_2dde0ef526e915760b5fd93309849d98
#
_entry.id   2dde0ef526e915760b5fd93309849d98
#
_cell.length_a   1.000
_cell.length_b   1.000
_cell.length_c   1.000
_cell.angle_alpha   90.00
_cell.angle_beta   90.00
_cell.angle_gamma   90.00
#
_symmetry.space_group_name_H-M   'P 1'
#
loop_
_entity.id
_entity.type
_entity.pdbx_description
1 polymer ?
#
loop_
_entity_poly.entity_id
_entity_poly.type
_entity_poly.pdbx_seq_one_letter_code
_entity_poly.pdbx_strand_id
1 'polypeptide(L)'
;IDGDKQFYLNGKRFVALTSISWGFWPVNGIAPSDELARKQIETAKKIGLNMLNFHRTIGQQNVLDYADELGLLYFAEPGGNQYPADRFNATDAVGKMQADFYFATREEKLFRMIKRDRSHPSLVIYNMHNERGAQPQKQDSLQMLAAHKMDESRIITYNSSNGDIKLGPDKRFKLHLLPYDFTFRDYGWFDQHHAGGPGTYHDNLYRGPKDYLRYFDHKDEIIYWGEEGAIGTPPRLQLIREEILKTGKNIGWESEAYLKWYDAYNSFLQNTPGFSAAFPNVDSLTRKMGNVAFYYQGRAIENIKINNQADGYAVNGWESMKLENHSGIVDNYRNPKGDPELISRYTQPVYVAVKMNRKVLGTGDTSTVDFHIVNESNLRGNYILEVKATADNEKIVLNKSIPVKVSGGSTYGELLFEGMKLVPQNPGYTTVRAELKREGQTVAKGSDELFAVSLNTIGIPPTGMVADTSGVIASFLKSVGINSFKEFKSGRPEGKYMVVGAFEPQQTGNPLVTEILEWVNEGNTLIVIGNIDKWATFLGRKELMDYRGLKELGTTWYGGNYFVKEHELFKGLPQNCVFNWEYQCLATYNKSRAGLRVLNGETVVACVSDHKPEVYSALSLIPHGRGKVILSALDIMSTIKDVNIGKRAEGDGENAAMTTFNASSKNKANIVGQQLLLNMIKASN
;
A
#
# COMPACT_ATOMS: atom_id res chain seq x y z
N ILE A 1 15.58 8.00 26.57
CA ILE A 1 16.38 6.96 25.89
C ILE A 1 17.30 6.37 26.91
N ASP A 2 17.27 5.07 27.07
CA ASP A 2 18.18 4.37 27.98
C ASP A 2 19.42 3.81 27.26
N GLY A 3 20.22 3.00 27.96
CA GLY A 3 21.41 2.37 27.40
C GLY A 3 21.18 1.47 26.21
N ASP A 4 19.95 0.94 26.05
CA ASP A 4 19.55 0.06 24.94
C ASP A 4 19.04 0.84 23.73
N LYS A 5 19.07 2.19 23.76
CA LYS A 5 18.62 3.06 22.67
C LYS A 5 17.17 2.83 22.23
N GLN A 6 16.29 2.65 23.18
CA GLN A 6 14.85 2.53 22.97
C GLN A 6 14.12 3.78 23.43
N PHE A 7 12.93 4.02 22.88
CA PHE A 7 12.05 5.08 23.38
C PHE A 7 11.36 4.66 24.67
N TYR A 8 11.41 5.55 25.67
CA TYR A 8 10.67 5.42 26.92
C TYR A 8 9.83 6.66 27.17
N LEU A 9 8.60 6.45 27.57
CA LEU A 9 7.69 7.49 28.04
C LEU A 9 7.24 7.13 29.44
N ASN A 10 7.52 7.99 30.43
CA ASN A 10 7.19 7.77 31.83
C ASN A 10 7.68 6.40 32.36
N GLY A 11 8.89 6.02 32.00
CA GLY A 11 9.52 4.77 32.42
C GLY A 11 9.03 3.50 31.75
N LYS A 12 8.13 3.60 30.77
CA LYS A 12 7.68 2.48 29.94
C LYS A 12 8.24 2.59 28.53
N ARG A 13 8.78 1.51 28.02
CA ARG A 13 9.11 1.41 26.59
C ARG A 13 7.87 1.67 25.74
N PHE A 14 8.01 2.39 24.63
CA PHE A 14 6.98 2.50 23.62
C PHE A 14 7.57 2.44 22.21
N VAL A 15 6.76 2.03 21.26
CA VAL A 15 7.07 2.12 19.84
C VAL A 15 6.31 3.33 19.27
N ALA A 16 7.03 4.24 18.62
CA ALA A 16 6.43 5.40 18.00
C ALA A 16 5.63 4.98 16.75
N LEU A 17 4.31 4.97 16.86
CA LEU A 17 3.39 4.74 15.75
C LEU A 17 2.90 6.10 15.26
N THR A 18 3.44 6.53 14.13
CA THR A 18 3.25 7.89 13.66
C THR A 18 2.78 7.95 12.21
N SER A 19 2.46 9.15 11.75
CA SER A 19 2.23 9.48 10.35
C SER A 19 2.76 10.87 10.06
N ILE A 20 3.25 11.08 8.82
CA ILE A 20 3.78 12.37 8.39
C ILE A 20 2.65 13.27 7.89
N SER A 21 2.59 14.51 8.39
CA SER A 21 1.64 15.55 8.00
C SER A 21 2.38 16.70 7.33
N TRP A 22 1.99 17.05 6.13
CA TRP A 22 2.53 18.22 5.42
C TRP A 22 1.95 19.54 5.94
N GLY A 23 1.02 19.49 6.88
CA GLY A 23 0.38 20.67 7.44
C GLY A 23 -0.56 21.37 6.47
N PHE A 24 -1.12 20.63 5.52
CA PHE A 24 -2.13 21.16 4.62
C PHE A 24 -3.53 21.12 5.25
N TRP A 25 -4.26 22.19 5.05
CA TRP A 25 -5.58 22.37 5.62
C TRP A 25 -6.58 22.81 4.56
N PRO A 26 -7.88 22.53 4.73
CA PRO A 26 -8.90 23.01 3.80
C PRO A 26 -9.03 24.54 3.87
N VAL A 27 -9.71 25.11 2.92
CA VAL A 27 -10.04 26.51 2.77
C VAL A 27 -8.84 27.40 2.45
N ASN A 28 -7.89 27.59 3.38
CA ASN A 28 -6.75 28.49 3.20
C ASN A 28 -5.40 27.77 2.92
N GLY A 29 -5.36 26.45 3.05
CA GLY A 29 -4.19 25.62 2.78
C GLY A 29 -3.16 25.51 3.91
N ILE A 30 -3.15 26.40 4.89
CA ILE A 30 -2.03 26.55 5.85
C ILE A 30 -2.40 26.56 7.33
N ALA A 31 -3.64 26.83 7.69
CA ALA A 31 -4.05 26.93 9.09
C ALA A 31 -5.41 26.28 9.33
N PRO A 32 -5.55 25.46 10.38
CA PRO A 32 -6.83 24.90 10.79
C PRO A 32 -7.65 25.86 11.65
N SER A 33 -8.98 25.67 11.66
CA SER A 33 -9.79 26.09 12.79
C SER A 33 -9.45 25.26 14.03
N ASP A 34 -9.80 25.75 15.21
CA ASP A 34 -9.58 24.98 16.46
C ASP A 34 -10.31 23.64 16.45
N GLU A 35 -11.53 23.62 15.91
CA GLU A 35 -12.30 22.38 15.74
C GLU A 35 -11.53 21.35 14.89
N LEU A 36 -10.94 21.80 13.79
CA LEU A 36 -10.23 20.91 12.88
C LEU A 36 -8.87 20.49 13.44
N ALA A 37 -8.17 21.38 14.15
CA ALA A 37 -6.95 21.05 14.88
C ALA A 37 -7.21 19.99 15.96
N ARG A 38 -8.28 20.14 16.74
CA ARG A 38 -8.72 19.13 17.73
C ARG A 38 -9.07 17.79 17.07
N LYS A 39 -9.85 17.83 15.98
CA LYS A 39 -10.24 16.66 15.21
C LYS A 39 -9.03 15.87 14.69
N GLN A 40 -7.93 16.55 14.29
CA GLN A 40 -6.69 15.88 13.89
C GLN A 40 -6.17 14.97 15.00
N ILE A 41 -6.07 15.48 16.22
CA ILE A 41 -5.56 14.74 17.38
C ILE A 41 -6.49 13.57 17.74
N GLU A 42 -7.80 13.86 17.83
CA GLU A 42 -8.81 12.85 18.14
C GLU A 42 -8.81 11.70 17.11
N THR A 43 -8.69 12.06 15.83
CA THR A 43 -8.66 11.06 14.75
C THR A 43 -7.39 10.21 14.80
N ALA A 44 -6.22 10.81 15.04
CA ALA A 44 -4.96 10.08 15.19
C ALA A 44 -5.04 9.08 16.33
N LYS A 45 -5.55 9.49 17.48
CA LYS A 45 -5.77 8.61 18.64
C LYS A 45 -6.79 7.51 18.37
N LYS A 46 -7.88 7.82 17.67
CA LYS A 46 -8.90 6.83 17.29
C LYS A 46 -8.34 5.73 16.37
N ILE A 47 -7.43 6.08 15.48
CA ILE A 47 -6.71 5.13 14.62
C ILE A 47 -5.67 4.34 15.42
N GLY A 48 -5.24 4.87 16.59
CA GLY A 48 -4.27 4.25 17.49
C GLY A 48 -2.83 4.71 17.25
N LEU A 49 -2.64 5.82 16.55
CA LEU A 49 -1.34 6.48 16.49
C LEU A 49 -1.04 7.17 17.84
N ASN A 50 0.23 7.21 18.20
CA ASN A 50 0.70 7.87 19.42
C ASN A 50 1.60 9.08 19.15
N MET A 51 1.92 9.32 17.87
CA MET A 51 2.70 10.48 17.41
C MET A 51 2.26 10.91 16.01
N LEU A 52 2.47 12.18 15.66
CA LEU A 52 2.45 12.71 14.31
C LEU A 52 3.73 13.49 14.02
N ASN A 53 4.06 13.66 12.76
CA ASN A 53 5.21 14.43 12.32
C ASN A 53 4.73 15.64 11.51
N PHE A 54 5.17 16.85 11.90
CA PHE A 54 5.11 18.01 11.02
C PHE A 54 6.22 17.90 9.98
N HIS A 55 5.86 17.37 8.83
CA HIS A 55 6.80 17.03 7.78
C HIS A 55 7.01 18.21 6.83
N ARG A 56 8.24 18.65 6.71
CA ARG A 56 8.66 19.79 5.86
C ARG A 56 7.88 21.09 6.09
N THR A 57 7.26 21.23 7.24
CA THR A 57 6.46 22.42 7.60
C THR A 57 6.58 22.73 9.08
N ILE A 58 6.42 24.00 9.43
CA ILE A 58 6.33 24.44 10.82
C ILE A 58 4.89 24.17 11.28
N GLY A 59 4.73 23.43 12.36
CA GLY A 59 3.44 23.08 12.94
C GLY A 59 2.65 24.30 13.43
N GLN A 60 1.34 24.19 13.41
CA GLN A 60 0.43 25.22 13.93
C GLN A 60 0.32 25.09 15.46
N GLN A 61 0.28 26.24 16.17
CA GLN A 61 0.25 26.26 17.63
C GLN A 61 -0.97 25.56 18.19
N ASN A 62 -2.16 25.86 17.69
CA ASN A 62 -3.39 25.24 18.19
C ASN A 62 -3.40 23.70 18.01
N VAL A 63 -2.68 23.16 17.02
CA VAL A 63 -2.50 21.72 16.90
C VAL A 63 -1.65 21.16 18.05
N LEU A 64 -0.57 21.86 18.45
CA LEU A 64 0.25 21.48 19.60
C LEU A 64 -0.49 21.67 20.93
N ASP A 65 -1.31 22.73 21.06
CA ASP A 65 -2.15 22.94 22.24
C ASP A 65 -3.10 21.74 22.47
N TYR A 66 -3.78 21.26 21.41
CA TYR A 66 -4.63 20.08 21.50
C TYR A 66 -3.83 18.78 21.64
N ALA A 67 -2.61 18.72 21.11
CA ALA A 67 -1.74 17.57 21.31
C ALA A 67 -1.32 17.45 22.79
N ASP A 68 -1.03 18.57 23.45
CA ASP A 68 -0.76 18.61 24.89
C ASP A 68 -1.99 18.22 25.71
N GLU A 69 -3.16 18.79 25.39
CA GLU A 69 -4.43 18.51 26.09
C GLU A 69 -4.83 17.04 25.98
N LEU A 70 -4.75 16.48 24.79
CA LEU A 70 -5.29 15.14 24.48
C LEU A 70 -4.23 14.03 24.56
N GLY A 71 -2.96 14.37 24.67
CA GLY A 71 -1.86 13.43 24.82
C GLY A 71 -1.48 12.72 23.52
N LEU A 72 -1.00 13.47 22.52
CA LEU A 72 -0.40 12.94 21.30
C LEU A 72 1.00 13.54 21.11
N LEU A 73 2.01 12.73 20.83
CA LEU A 73 3.37 13.22 20.64
C LEU A 73 3.55 13.83 19.23
N TYR A 74 4.51 14.73 19.11
CA TYR A 74 4.90 15.34 17.84
C TYR A 74 6.40 15.30 17.59
N PHE A 75 6.73 15.13 16.34
CA PHE A 75 8.02 15.29 15.71
C PHE A 75 7.94 16.52 14.79
N ALA A 76 8.81 17.51 14.93
CA ALA A 76 8.70 18.77 14.18
C ALA A 76 9.93 19.05 13.33
N GLU A 77 9.66 19.58 12.13
CA GLU A 77 10.63 20.10 11.19
C GLU A 77 10.43 21.60 11.01
N PRO A 78 11.49 22.43 10.84
CA PRO A 78 11.34 23.88 10.69
C PRO A 78 10.83 24.30 9.30
N GLY A 79 10.41 23.36 8.48
CA GLY A 79 10.07 23.60 7.10
C GLY A 79 11.32 23.77 6.26
N GLY A 80 11.65 22.78 5.47
CA GLY A 80 12.86 22.78 4.69
C GLY A 80 12.57 22.62 3.21
N ASN A 81 13.15 23.47 2.40
CA ASN A 81 13.38 23.16 1.01
C ASN A 81 14.66 22.36 0.92
N GLN A 82 14.66 21.33 0.10
CA GLN A 82 15.88 20.69 -0.31
C GLN A 82 16.70 21.72 -1.12
N TYR A 83 17.75 22.22 -0.51
CA TYR A 83 18.70 23.07 -1.24
C TYR A 83 19.58 22.17 -2.08
N PRO A 84 19.79 22.46 -3.39
CA PRO A 84 20.65 21.66 -4.24
C PRO A 84 22.05 21.51 -3.62
N ALA A 85 22.48 20.28 -3.42
CA ALA A 85 23.76 19.99 -2.74
C ALA A 85 24.98 20.60 -3.42
N ASP A 86 24.93 20.76 -4.74
CA ASP A 86 25.98 21.37 -5.55
C ASP A 86 26.22 22.86 -5.23
N ARG A 87 25.20 23.55 -4.72
CA ARG A 87 25.31 24.97 -4.35
C ARG A 87 26.10 25.24 -3.08
N PHE A 88 26.19 24.28 -2.17
CA PHE A 88 26.99 24.44 -0.94
C PHE A 88 28.48 24.56 -1.19
N ASN A 89 28.95 24.01 -2.30
CA ASN A 89 30.35 24.05 -2.73
C ASN A 89 30.57 25.07 -3.87
N ALA A 90 29.62 25.96 -4.11
CA ALA A 90 29.72 26.95 -5.16
C ALA A 90 30.93 27.88 -4.91
N THR A 91 31.72 28.05 -5.93
CA THR A 91 32.90 28.99 -5.90
C THR A 91 32.55 30.38 -6.38
N ASP A 92 31.48 30.52 -7.13
CA ASP A 92 30.99 31.80 -7.64
C ASP A 92 30.26 32.61 -6.53
N ALA A 93 30.24 33.93 -6.72
CA ALA A 93 29.69 34.87 -5.72
C ALA A 93 28.17 34.66 -5.50
N VAL A 94 27.40 34.32 -6.53
CA VAL A 94 25.97 34.11 -6.45
C VAL A 94 25.66 32.83 -5.66
N GLY A 95 26.35 31.73 -5.95
CA GLY A 95 26.19 30.48 -5.23
C GLY A 95 26.54 30.62 -3.75
N LYS A 96 27.61 31.35 -3.41
CA LYS A 96 27.95 31.65 -2.00
C LYS A 96 26.85 32.44 -1.31
N MET A 97 26.36 33.49 -1.93
CA MET A 97 25.27 34.31 -1.38
C MET A 97 24.00 33.48 -1.17
N GLN A 98 23.65 32.57 -2.08
CA GLN A 98 22.53 31.68 -1.94
C GLN A 98 22.70 30.70 -0.77
N ALA A 99 23.89 30.13 -0.58
CA ALA A 99 24.21 29.27 0.53
C ALA A 99 24.11 30.00 1.88
N ASP A 100 24.70 31.20 1.98
CA ASP A 100 24.63 32.02 3.19
C ASP A 100 23.19 32.39 3.55
N PHE A 101 22.39 32.78 2.57
CA PHE A 101 20.96 33.08 2.77
C PHE A 101 20.20 31.83 3.23
N TYR A 102 20.47 30.68 2.64
CA TYR A 102 19.85 29.42 3.03
C TYR A 102 20.16 29.07 4.49
N PHE A 103 21.44 29.11 4.89
CA PHE A 103 21.83 28.82 6.26
C PHE A 103 21.20 29.79 7.27
N ALA A 104 21.22 31.09 6.97
CA ALA A 104 20.64 32.11 7.82
C ALA A 104 19.11 31.93 7.97
N THR A 105 18.42 31.69 6.86
CA THR A 105 16.96 31.49 6.87
C THR A 105 16.57 30.23 7.65
N ARG A 106 17.31 29.14 7.47
CA ARG A 106 17.07 27.89 8.19
C ARG A 106 17.30 28.04 9.68
N GLU A 107 18.40 28.71 10.07
CA GLU A 107 18.72 29.00 11.47
C GLU A 107 17.57 29.79 12.12
N GLU A 108 17.14 30.85 11.48
CA GLU A 108 16.04 31.69 11.96
C GLU A 108 14.74 30.89 12.13
N LYS A 109 14.37 30.08 11.15
CA LYS A 109 13.19 29.21 11.24
C LYS A 109 13.31 28.23 12.41
N LEU A 110 14.42 27.52 12.51
CA LEU A 110 14.65 26.53 13.56
C LEU A 110 14.60 27.17 14.96
N PHE A 111 15.32 28.28 15.16
CA PHE A 111 15.38 28.92 16.45
C PHE A 111 14.06 29.55 16.87
N ARG A 112 13.32 30.17 15.94
CA ARG A 112 11.97 30.68 16.22
C ARG A 112 11.00 29.56 16.52
N MET A 113 11.04 28.46 15.79
CA MET A 113 10.22 27.30 16.06
C MET A 113 10.48 26.77 17.49
N ILE A 114 11.74 26.52 17.84
CA ILE A 114 12.10 26.04 19.19
C ILE A 114 11.67 27.04 20.27
N LYS A 115 11.96 28.32 20.07
CA LYS A 115 11.58 29.38 21.03
C LYS A 115 10.06 29.44 21.26
N ARG A 116 9.28 29.24 20.21
CA ARG A 116 7.81 29.23 20.29
C ARG A 116 7.29 27.96 20.96
N ASP A 117 7.85 26.77 20.57
CA ASP A 117 7.18 25.49 20.81
C ASP A 117 7.82 24.65 21.93
N ARG A 118 8.99 25.03 22.47
CA ARG A 118 9.70 24.24 23.52
C ARG A 118 8.91 24.04 24.81
N SER A 119 7.88 24.81 25.05
CA SER A 119 6.99 24.65 26.23
C SER A 119 5.92 23.59 26.04
N HIS A 120 5.74 23.05 24.80
CA HIS A 120 4.77 21.98 24.53
C HIS A 120 5.38 20.62 24.91
N PRO A 121 4.86 19.90 25.92
CA PRO A 121 5.36 18.59 26.31
C PRO A 121 5.09 17.51 25.24
N SER A 122 4.14 17.72 24.36
CA SER A 122 3.85 16.82 23.24
C SER A 122 4.95 16.81 22.18
N LEU A 123 5.71 17.90 22.02
CA LEU A 123 6.78 18.00 21.04
C LEU A 123 8.07 17.37 21.60
N VAL A 124 8.53 16.27 21.00
CA VAL A 124 9.62 15.44 21.56
C VAL A 124 10.87 15.34 20.69
N ILE A 125 10.76 15.64 19.39
CA ILE A 125 11.86 15.54 18.44
C ILE A 125 11.87 16.78 17.54
N TYR A 126 13.05 17.36 17.34
CA TYR A 126 13.33 18.33 16.29
C TYR A 126 14.16 17.68 15.20
N ASN A 127 13.82 17.90 13.94
CA ASN A 127 14.59 17.44 12.79
C ASN A 127 14.90 18.60 11.86
N MET A 128 16.13 18.67 11.34
CA MET A 128 16.51 19.82 10.52
C MET A 128 16.13 19.68 9.05
N HIS A 129 16.16 18.48 8.53
CA HIS A 129 15.96 18.21 7.09
C HIS A 129 15.17 16.95 6.84
N ASN A 130 14.54 16.91 5.67
CA ASN A 130 13.98 15.69 5.10
C ASN A 130 14.77 15.29 3.84
N GLU A 131 15.21 14.04 3.77
CA GLU A 131 15.83 13.41 2.58
C GLU A 131 16.96 14.25 1.93
N ARG A 132 17.71 14.95 2.74
CA ARG A 132 18.84 15.74 2.24
C ARG A 132 19.98 14.80 1.84
N GLY A 133 20.28 14.72 0.54
CA GLY A 133 21.34 13.88 0.00
C GLY A 133 22.76 14.41 0.21
N ALA A 134 22.94 15.60 0.80
CA ALA A 134 24.25 16.21 1.02
C ALA A 134 24.81 15.87 2.40
N GLN A 135 26.13 15.64 2.45
CA GLN A 135 26.84 15.49 3.73
C GLN A 135 26.66 16.74 4.61
N PRO A 136 26.55 16.57 5.94
CA PRO A 136 26.49 17.70 6.86
C PRO A 136 27.69 18.64 6.70
N GLN A 137 27.40 19.91 6.74
CA GLN A 137 28.42 20.96 6.74
C GLN A 137 28.74 21.37 8.20
N LYS A 138 29.87 22.01 8.42
CA LYS A 138 30.21 22.55 9.74
C LYS A 138 29.11 23.45 10.32
N GLN A 139 28.45 24.22 9.47
CA GLN A 139 27.36 25.11 9.86
C GLN A 139 26.14 24.32 10.37
N ASP A 140 25.87 23.14 9.83
CA ASP A 140 24.79 22.27 10.31
C ASP A 140 25.03 21.85 11.78
N SER A 141 26.25 21.40 12.08
CA SER A 141 26.62 21.02 13.45
C SER A 141 26.55 22.19 14.42
N LEU A 142 26.99 23.40 14.02
CA LEU A 142 26.91 24.60 14.87
C LEU A 142 25.45 24.99 15.15
N GLN A 143 24.58 24.94 14.15
CA GLN A 143 23.15 25.24 14.30
C GLN A 143 22.45 24.20 15.20
N MET A 144 22.78 22.91 15.06
CA MET A 144 22.24 21.86 15.94
C MET A 144 22.64 22.07 17.39
N LEU A 145 23.90 22.35 17.66
CA LEU A 145 24.39 22.64 19.01
C LEU A 145 23.71 23.87 19.61
N ALA A 146 23.57 24.94 18.81
CA ALA A 146 22.90 26.16 19.26
C ALA A 146 21.41 25.90 19.54
N ALA A 147 20.73 25.14 18.67
CA ALA A 147 19.34 24.73 18.86
C ALA A 147 19.17 23.87 20.13
N HIS A 148 20.04 22.90 20.33
CA HIS A 148 20.02 22.04 21.52
C HIS A 148 20.23 22.81 22.82
N LYS A 149 21.08 23.86 22.80
CA LYS A 149 21.22 24.79 23.93
C LYS A 149 19.94 25.55 24.28
N MET A 150 19.04 25.74 23.31
CA MET A 150 17.76 26.42 23.54
C MET A 150 16.74 25.47 24.20
N ASP A 151 16.87 24.17 23.93
CA ASP A 151 16.03 23.11 24.50
C ASP A 151 16.82 21.80 24.58
N GLU A 152 17.46 21.57 25.73
CA GLU A 152 18.29 20.38 25.97
C GLU A 152 17.47 19.11 26.18
N SER A 153 16.17 19.25 26.39
CA SER A 153 15.30 18.15 26.80
C SER A 153 14.78 17.31 25.61
N ARG A 154 15.07 17.73 24.37
CA ARG A 154 14.57 17.09 23.14
C ARG A 154 15.69 16.42 22.36
N ILE A 155 15.29 15.44 21.57
CA ILE A 155 16.17 14.87 20.53
C ILE A 155 16.26 15.89 19.38
N ILE A 156 17.47 16.09 18.85
CA ILE A 156 17.67 16.83 17.59
C ILE A 156 18.33 15.91 16.58
N THR A 157 17.70 15.70 15.42
CA THR A 157 18.24 14.93 14.31
C THR A 157 18.60 15.84 13.13
N TYR A 158 19.62 15.47 12.39
CA TYR A 158 20.04 16.23 11.21
C TYR A 158 19.09 16.06 10.03
N ASN A 159 18.68 14.84 9.77
CA ASN A 159 17.94 14.49 8.57
C ASN A 159 17.05 13.26 8.81
N SER A 160 15.79 13.33 8.47
CA SER A 160 15.00 12.13 8.26
C SER A 160 15.46 11.46 6.96
N SER A 161 15.50 10.12 6.93
CA SER A 161 16.20 9.33 5.93
C SER A 161 17.74 9.42 6.01
N ASN A 162 18.27 9.24 7.20
CA ASN A 162 19.72 9.18 7.44
C ASN A 162 20.39 7.95 6.83
N GLY A 163 19.64 6.91 6.63
CA GLY A 163 20.14 5.65 6.14
C GLY A 163 19.97 5.55 4.64
N ASP A 164 20.85 6.14 3.84
CA ASP A 164 20.95 5.65 2.47
C ASP A 164 21.57 4.23 2.53
N ILE A 165 20.73 3.26 2.28
CA ILE A 165 21.07 1.83 2.23
C ILE A 165 22.27 1.57 1.33
N LYS A 166 22.40 2.35 0.25
CA LYS A 166 23.48 2.22 -0.73
C LYS A 166 24.83 2.66 -0.19
N LEU A 167 24.84 3.45 0.87
CA LEU A 167 26.09 4.01 1.39
C LEU A 167 26.74 3.15 2.50
N GLY A 168 26.03 2.16 3.02
CA GLY A 168 26.48 1.33 4.14
C GLY A 168 26.58 2.08 5.48
N PRO A 169 26.79 1.38 6.59
CA PRO A 169 26.79 1.96 7.93
C PRO A 169 27.87 3.04 8.14
N ASP A 170 29.01 2.91 7.50
CA ASP A 170 30.15 3.83 7.67
C ASP A 170 29.96 5.19 7.00
N LYS A 171 28.94 5.35 6.18
CA LYS A 171 28.66 6.59 5.42
C LYS A 171 27.39 7.29 5.86
N ARG A 172 26.75 6.85 6.94
CA ARG A 172 25.58 7.53 7.50
C ARG A 172 25.93 8.92 7.99
N PHE A 173 24.95 9.81 7.93
CA PHE A 173 25.08 11.13 8.53
C PHE A 173 25.07 11.00 10.06
N LYS A 174 26.20 11.26 10.67
CA LYS A 174 26.44 11.07 12.11
C LYS A 174 26.08 12.29 12.94
N LEU A 175 24.95 12.92 12.66
CA LEU A 175 24.54 14.13 13.35
C LEU A 175 23.16 13.94 14.02
N HIS A 176 23.20 13.63 15.30
CA HIS A 176 22.03 13.73 16.19
C HIS A 176 22.54 14.03 17.59
N LEU A 177 21.69 14.65 18.39
CA LEU A 177 21.91 14.94 19.79
C LEU A 177 20.78 14.35 20.62
N LEU A 178 21.15 13.65 21.67
CA LEU A 178 20.21 13.08 22.64
C LEU A 178 19.91 14.09 23.75
N PRO A 179 18.79 13.96 24.47
CA PRO A 179 18.47 14.83 25.57
C PRO A 179 19.62 14.95 26.57
N TYR A 180 19.97 16.20 26.92
CA TYR A 180 21.05 16.55 27.85
C TYR A 180 22.46 16.08 27.47
N ASP A 181 22.68 15.71 26.19
CA ASP A 181 23.96 15.26 25.68
C ASP A 181 24.36 16.09 24.44
N PHE A 182 25.47 16.78 24.52
CA PHE A 182 26.01 17.66 23.48
C PHE A 182 27.04 16.95 22.58
N THR A 183 27.14 15.62 22.70
CA THR A 183 28.10 14.84 21.93
C THR A 183 27.43 14.26 20.69
N PHE A 184 27.91 14.65 19.50
CA PHE A 184 27.52 13.97 18.28
C PHE A 184 28.07 12.55 18.28
N ARG A 185 27.19 11.59 18.04
CA ARG A 185 27.51 10.16 18.05
C ARG A 185 27.48 9.58 16.67
N ASP A 186 28.28 8.54 16.47
CA ASP A 186 28.33 7.77 15.21
C ASP A 186 27.11 6.84 15.08
N TYR A 187 26.54 6.41 16.18
CA TYR A 187 25.37 5.54 16.30
C TYR A 187 24.35 6.15 17.24
N GLY A 188 23.12 5.66 17.17
CA GLY A 188 22.06 6.06 18.11
C GLY A 188 20.76 6.50 17.44
N TRP A 189 20.78 6.80 16.15
CA TRP A 189 19.60 7.11 15.37
C TRP A 189 19.73 6.56 13.94
N PHE A 190 18.84 5.67 13.58
CA PHE A 190 18.68 5.17 12.22
C PHE A 190 17.29 5.51 11.73
N ASP A 191 17.19 6.26 10.67
CA ASP A 191 15.94 6.66 10.02
C ASP A 191 15.98 6.23 8.56
N GLN A 192 14.94 5.57 8.10
CA GLN A 192 14.85 5.04 6.76
C GLN A 192 13.51 5.35 6.13
N HIS A 193 13.54 5.67 4.84
CA HIS A 193 12.36 5.92 4.03
C HIS A 193 12.19 4.85 2.94
N HIS A 194 11.02 4.23 2.89
CA HIS A 194 10.57 3.33 1.82
C HIS A 194 9.20 3.72 1.31
N ALA A 195 8.93 5.00 1.32
CA ALA A 195 7.63 5.54 0.99
C ALA A 195 7.13 5.10 -0.39
N GLY A 196 8.03 5.04 -1.35
CA GLY A 196 7.71 4.96 -2.76
C GLY A 196 7.86 3.60 -3.43
N GLY A 197 8.17 2.59 -2.68
CA GLY A 197 8.49 1.30 -3.26
C GLY A 197 7.27 0.48 -3.65
N PRO A 198 7.20 -0.02 -4.89
CA PRO A 198 6.15 -0.93 -5.30
C PRO A 198 6.08 -2.23 -4.49
N GLY A 199 7.14 -2.63 -3.83
CA GLY A 199 7.19 -3.82 -2.99
C GLY A 199 6.61 -3.62 -1.60
N THR A 200 6.74 -2.44 -1.04
CA THR A 200 6.42 -2.15 0.36
C THR A 200 4.98 -2.50 0.73
N TYR A 201 4.08 -2.22 -0.17
CA TYR A 201 2.67 -2.42 -0.02
C TYR A 201 2.26 -3.91 -0.02
N HIS A 202 2.57 -4.63 -1.07
CA HIS A 202 2.21 -6.03 -1.21
C HIS A 202 3.01 -6.95 -0.30
N ASP A 203 4.26 -6.62 -0.07
CA ASP A 203 5.16 -7.43 0.72
C ASP A 203 4.82 -7.42 2.21
N ASN A 204 4.19 -6.36 2.71
CA ASN A 204 3.79 -6.26 4.12
C ASN A 204 2.91 -7.42 4.60
N LEU A 205 2.17 -8.08 3.70
CA LEU A 205 1.40 -9.26 4.05
C LEU A 205 2.26 -10.46 4.44
N TYR A 206 3.40 -10.61 3.77
CA TYR A 206 4.26 -11.79 3.87
C TYR A 206 5.57 -11.51 4.59
N ARG A 207 5.86 -10.24 4.90
CA ARG A 207 7.02 -9.87 5.71
C ARG A 207 6.86 -10.39 7.13
N GLY A 208 7.94 -10.96 7.64
CA GLY A 208 8.07 -11.32 9.04
C GLY A 208 8.91 -10.29 9.81
N PRO A 209 9.10 -10.51 11.11
CA PRO A 209 9.91 -9.60 11.94
C PRO A 209 11.34 -9.40 11.42
N LYS A 210 11.94 -10.43 10.82
CA LYS A 210 13.30 -10.37 10.27
C LYS A 210 13.45 -9.43 9.07
N ASP A 211 12.38 -9.14 8.37
CA ASP A 211 12.40 -8.33 7.17
C ASP A 211 12.51 -6.82 7.46
N TYR A 212 12.29 -6.45 8.72
CA TYR A 212 12.50 -5.10 9.24
C TYR A 212 13.80 -4.96 10.03
N LEU A 213 14.59 -6.02 10.09
CA LEU A 213 15.95 -5.98 10.58
C LEU A 213 16.85 -5.52 9.44
N ARG A 214 17.36 -4.32 9.56
CA ARG A 214 18.42 -3.88 8.66
C ARG A 214 19.73 -3.88 9.38
N TYR A 215 20.76 -4.26 8.64
CA TYR A 215 22.14 -4.11 9.05
C TYR A 215 22.41 -4.56 10.48
N PHE A 216 22.45 -5.85 10.70
CA PHE A 216 23.07 -6.39 11.88
C PHE A 216 22.65 -5.70 13.17
N ASP A 217 21.88 -6.25 13.92
CA ASP A 217 21.76 -6.16 15.36
C ASP A 217 22.44 -4.92 16.00
N HIS A 218 22.20 -3.73 15.44
CA HIS A 218 22.62 -2.47 16.05
C HIS A 218 21.68 -2.17 17.22
N LYS A 219 21.84 -2.92 18.30
CA LYS A 219 21.14 -2.69 19.56
C LYS A 219 21.40 -1.29 20.14
N ASP A 220 22.37 -0.60 19.56
CA ASP A 220 22.80 0.72 19.99
C ASP A 220 22.08 1.88 19.27
N GLU A 221 21.13 1.59 18.39
CA GLU A 221 20.43 2.59 17.60
C GLU A 221 18.93 2.54 17.84
N ILE A 222 18.29 3.71 17.87
CA ILE A 222 16.86 3.85 17.64
C ILE A 222 16.61 3.56 16.17
N ILE A 223 15.79 2.55 15.89
CA ILE A 223 15.42 2.18 14.52
C ILE A 223 14.05 2.78 14.21
N TYR A 224 14.07 3.82 13.40
CA TYR A 224 12.89 4.57 13.00
C TYR A 224 12.63 4.42 11.50
N TRP A 225 11.48 3.92 11.13
CA TRP A 225 11.03 3.82 9.75
C TRP A 225 10.21 5.07 9.41
N GLY A 226 10.89 6.11 8.96
CA GLY A 226 10.37 7.48 8.93
C GLY A 226 9.36 7.78 7.84
N GLU A 227 9.37 7.04 6.74
CA GLU A 227 8.33 7.15 5.69
C GLU A 227 8.07 5.79 5.07
N GLU A 228 6.95 5.17 5.44
CA GLU A 228 6.65 3.82 5.03
C GLU A 228 5.25 3.71 4.40
N GLY A 229 5.12 2.77 3.47
CA GLY A 229 3.84 2.26 3.02
C GLY A 229 2.88 3.30 2.46
N ALA A 230 3.36 4.20 1.61
CA ALA A 230 2.49 5.15 0.93
C ALA A 230 1.51 4.42 -0.01
N ILE A 231 0.24 4.38 0.33
CA ILE A 231 -0.80 3.67 -0.41
C ILE A 231 -1.84 4.66 -0.89
N GLY A 232 -1.72 5.07 -2.15
CA GLY A 232 -2.61 6.05 -2.77
C GLY A 232 -4.00 5.48 -3.01
N THR A 233 -4.98 6.06 -2.34
CA THR A 233 -6.40 5.83 -2.59
C THR A 233 -7.15 7.15 -2.60
N PRO A 234 -8.24 7.29 -3.36
CA PRO A 234 -9.06 8.48 -3.33
C PRO A 234 -9.51 8.83 -1.92
N PRO A 235 -9.60 10.12 -1.56
CA PRO A 235 -10.15 10.54 -0.28
C PRO A 235 -11.67 10.32 -0.23
N ARG A 236 -12.28 10.57 0.93
CA ARG A 236 -13.74 10.45 1.13
C ARG A 236 -14.49 11.58 0.41
N LEU A 237 -14.53 11.52 -0.93
CA LEU A 237 -15.02 12.60 -1.79
C LEU A 237 -16.42 13.10 -1.44
N GLN A 238 -17.31 12.23 -0.99
CA GLN A 238 -18.64 12.63 -0.58
C GLN A 238 -18.62 13.49 0.69
N LEU A 239 -17.82 13.11 1.69
CA LEU A 239 -17.67 13.87 2.93
C LEU A 239 -17.01 15.23 2.65
N ILE A 240 -16.00 15.27 1.80
CA ILE A 240 -15.36 16.52 1.37
C ILE A 240 -16.39 17.42 0.67
N ARG A 241 -17.20 16.87 -0.24
CA ARG A 241 -18.27 17.61 -0.91
C ARG A 241 -19.27 18.21 0.09
N GLU A 242 -19.68 17.45 1.09
CA GLU A 242 -20.59 17.92 2.12
C GLU A 242 -19.99 19.09 2.90
N GLU A 243 -18.71 19.02 3.29
CA GLU A 243 -18.03 20.13 3.96
C GLU A 243 -17.89 21.37 3.05
N ILE A 244 -17.52 21.19 1.78
CA ILE A 244 -17.47 22.30 0.81
C ILE A 244 -18.82 22.98 0.66
N LEU A 245 -19.91 22.22 0.61
CA LEU A 245 -21.26 22.80 0.46
C LEU A 245 -21.73 23.54 1.70
N LYS A 246 -21.30 23.16 2.90
CA LYS A 246 -21.56 23.88 4.14
C LYS A 246 -20.81 25.20 4.17
N THR A 247 -19.54 25.22 3.76
CA THR A 247 -18.66 26.37 3.83
C THR A 247 -18.88 27.34 2.67
N GLY A 248 -19.24 26.83 1.49
CA GLY A 248 -19.42 27.58 0.26
C GLY A 248 -18.50 27.10 -0.87
N LYS A 249 -19.06 26.95 -2.07
CA LYS A 249 -18.40 26.27 -3.20
C LYS A 249 -17.05 26.87 -3.65
N ASN A 250 -16.83 28.15 -3.43
CA ASN A 250 -15.68 28.90 -3.97
C ASN A 250 -14.76 29.44 -2.88
N ILE A 251 -14.89 28.98 -1.64
CA ILE A 251 -14.09 29.47 -0.52
C ILE A 251 -12.77 28.74 -0.39
N GLY A 252 -12.79 27.41 -0.57
CA GLY A 252 -11.58 26.57 -0.45
C GLY A 252 -10.75 26.55 -1.72
N TRP A 253 -9.46 26.60 -1.58
CA TRP A 253 -8.50 26.59 -2.70
C TRP A 253 -8.57 25.34 -3.60
N GLU A 254 -9.02 24.18 -3.10
CA GLU A 254 -9.21 22.94 -3.88
C GLU A 254 -10.67 22.56 -4.14
N SER A 255 -11.62 23.39 -3.70
CA SER A 255 -13.04 23.03 -3.68
C SER A 255 -13.58 22.59 -5.05
N GLU A 256 -13.28 23.35 -6.10
CA GLU A 256 -13.72 23.03 -7.46
C GLU A 256 -13.17 21.68 -7.95
N ALA A 257 -11.92 21.37 -7.64
CA ALA A 257 -11.29 20.14 -8.07
C ALA A 257 -11.92 18.91 -7.38
N TYR A 258 -12.23 19.00 -6.09
CA TYR A 258 -12.92 17.92 -5.37
C TYR A 258 -14.36 17.73 -5.83
N LEU A 259 -15.08 18.80 -6.12
CA LEU A 259 -16.45 18.70 -6.66
C LEU A 259 -16.45 18.00 -8.02
N LYS A 260 -15.55 18.38 -8.93
CA LYS A 260 -15.39 17.71 -10.23
C LYS A 260 -15.04 16.22 -10.07
N TRP A 261 -14.20 15.91 -9.09
CA TRP A 261 -13.81 14.54 -8.81
C TRP A 261 -14.98 13.70 -8.29
N TYR A 262 -15.74 14.24 -7.34
CA TYR A 262 -16.97 13.62 -6.87
C TYR A 262 -17.97 13.37 -8.03
N ASP A 263 -18.20 14.39 -8.86
CA ASP A 263 -19.16 14.30 -9.98
C ASP A 263 -18.76 13.21 -10.98
N ALA A 264 -17.49 13.05 -11.27
CA ALA A 264 -17.00 12.00 -12.16
C ALA A 264 -17.30 10.60 -11.59
N TYR A 265 -17.05 10.37 -10.30
CA TYR A 265 -17.31 9.08 -9.66
C TYR A 265 -18.82 8.80 -9.54
N ASN A 266 -19.59 9.80 -9.14
CA ASN A 266 -21.03 9.69 -9.05
C ASN A 266 -21.66 9.40 -10.42
N SER A 267 -21.24 10.11 -11.46
CA SER A 267 -21.69 9.86 -12.84
C SER A 267 -21.37 8.43 -13.31
N PHE A 268 -20.18 7.94 -13.00
CA PHE A 268 -19.82 6.55 -13.34
C PHE A 268 -20.74 5.55 -12.63
N LEU A 269 -20.95 5.68 -11.33
CA LEU A 269 -21.78 4.75 -10.57
C LEU A 269 -23.26 4.76 -11.03
N GLN A 270 -23.78 5.91 -11.42
CA GLN A 270 -25.17 6.05 -11.89
C GLN A 270 -25.36 5.54 -13.33
N ASN A 271 -24.36 5.74 -14.19
CA ASN A 271 -24.52 5.48 -15.62
C ASN A 271 -23.88 4.15 -16.09
N THR A 272 -23.13 3.46 -15.24
CA THR A 272 -22.49 2.18 -15.60
C THR A 272 -23.23 1.02 -14.92
N PRO A 273 -23.91 0.16 -15.70
CA PRO A 273 -24.77 -0.89 -15.14
C PRO A 273 -24.05 -1.82 -14.15
N GLY A 274 -24.72 -2.11 -13.02
CA GLY A 274 -24.28 -3.02 -12.00
C GLY A 274 -23.34 -2.44 -10.94
N PHE A 275 -22.72 -1.29 -11.19
CA PHE A 275 -21.80 -0.69 -10.20
C PHE A 275 -22.53 -0.01 -9.04
N SER A 276 -23.70 0.58 -9.28
CA SER A 276 -24.52 1.15 -8.20
C SER A 276 -25.06 0.08 -7.23
N ALA A 277 -25.25 -1.16 -7.68
CA ALA A 277 -25.61 -2.27 -6.80
C ALA A 277 -24.42 -2.69 -5.90
N ALA A 278 -23.20 -2.69 -6.43
CA ALA A 278 -21.98 -3.01 -5.68
C ALA A 278 -21.54 -1.88 -4.75
N PHE A 279 -21.74 -0.64 -5.20
CA PHE A 279 -21.33 0.60 -4.52
C PHE A 279 -22.46 1.63 -4.60
N PRO A 280 -23.36 1.69 -3.61
CA PRO A 280 -24.59 2.49 -3.68
C PRO A 280 -24.35 4.01 -3.85
N ASN A 281 -23.21 4.49 -3.42
CA ASN A 281 -22.80 5.90 -3.54
C ASN A 281 -21.28 6.06 -3.56
N VAL A 282 -20.83 7.28 -3.82
CA VAL A 282 -19.39 7.61 -3.89
C VAL A 282 -18.68 7.32 -2.56
N ASP A 283 -19.34 7.55 -1.42
CA ASP A 283 -18.76 7.29 -0.11
C ASP A 283 -18.52 5.79 0.12
N SER A 284 -19.44 4.93 -0.24
CA SER A 284 -19.28 3.48 -0.12
C SER A 284 -18.11 2.96 -0.95
N LEU A 285 -17.90 3.51 -2.15
CA LEU A 285 -16.77 3.16 -3.03
C LEU A 285 -15.45 3.66 -2.44
N THR A 286 -15.34 4.94 -2.13
CA THR A 286 -14.08 5.53 -1.64
C THR A 286 -13.69 5.00 -0.27
N ARG A 287 -14.66 4.70 0.62
CA ARG A 287 -14.40 4.05 1.91
C ARG A 287 -13.86 2.62 1.73
N LYS A 288 -14.43 1.82 0.81
CA LYS A 288 -13.90 0.49 0.52
C LYS A 288 -12.49 0.55 -0.07
N MET A 289 -12.15 1.57 -0.87
CA MET A 289 -10.79 1.82 -1.33
C MET A 289 -9.86 2.18 -0.17
N GLY A 290 -10.28 3.07 0.72
CA GLY A 290 -9.55 3.40 1.94
C GLY A 290 -9.34 2.20 2.86
N ASN A 291 -10.30 1.28 2.93
CA ASN A 291 -10.19 0.04 3.70
C ASN A 291 -9.05 -0.85 3.19
N VAL A 292 -8.80 -0.88 1.89
CA VAL A 292 -7.65 -1.61 1.33
C VAL A 292 -6.34 -0.99 1.83
N ALA A 293 -6.20 0.34 1.75
CA ALA A 293 -5.02 1.03 2.28
C ALA A 293 -4.84 0.75 3.79
N PHE A 294 -5.91 0.84 4.57
CA PHE A 294 -5.88 0.63 6.02
C PHE A 294 -5.53 -0.82 6.39
N TYR A 295 -5.99 -1.79 5.63
CA TYR A 295 -5.63 -3.18 5.83
C TYR A 295 -4.11 -3.37 5.73
N TYR A 296 -3.49 -2.85 4.67
CA TYR A 296 -2.04 -2.99 4.49
C TYR A 296 -1.23 -2.16 5.49
N GLN A 297 -1.70 -0.96 5.84
CA GLN A 297 -1.06 -0.15 6.88
C GLN A 297 -1.12 -0.85 8.24
N GLY A 298 -2.24 -1.44 8.59
CA GLY A 298 -2.37 -2.25 9.80
C GLY A 298 -1.40 -3.42 9.82
N ARG A 299 -1.25 -4.13 8.70
CA ARG A 299 -0.29 -5.25 8.58
C ARG A 299 1.17 -4.78 8.67
N ALA A 300 1.49 -3.60 8.17
CA ALA A 300 2.83 -3.01 8.34
C ALA A 300 3.11 -2.69 9.82
N ILE A 301 2.16 -2.07 10.51
CA ILE A 301 2.26 -1.79 11.95
C ILE A 301 2.43 -3.10 12.74
N GLU A 302 1.66 -4.14 12.42
CA GLU A 302 1.83 -5.45 13.06
C GLU A 302 3.26 -5.98 12.92
N ASN A 303 3.84 -5.89 11.71
CA ASN A 303 5.21 -6.34 11.47
C ASN A 303 6.24 -5.57 12.32
N ILE A 304 6.03 -4.27 12.50
CA ILE A 304 6.86 -3.43 13.38
C ILE A 304 6.71 -3.85 14.84
N LYS A 305 5.48 -4.10 15.30
CA LYS A 305 5.22 -4.44 16.71
C LYS A 305 5.67 -5.85 17.10
N ILE A 306 5.71 -6.79 16.16
CA ILE A 306 6.29 -8.12 16.43
C ILE A 306 7.81 -8.15 16.28
N ASN A 307 8.41 -7.06 15.85
CA ASN A 307 9.85 -6.88 15.73
C ASN A 307 10.38 -6.09 16.92
N ASN A 308 11.19 -6.71 17.77
CA ASN A 308 11.70 -6.08 18.99
C ASN A 308 12.78 -5.01 18.76
N GLN A 309 13.27 -4.84 17.53
CA GLN A 309 14.34 -3.92 17.20
C GLN A 309 13.85 -2.61 16.59
N ALA A 310 12.62 -2.58 16.08
CA ALA A 310 12.03 -1.35 15.55
C ALA A 310 11.43 -0.51 16.69
N ASP A 311 11.78 0.76 16.73
CA ASP A 311 11.35 1.72 17.76
C ASP A 311 10.33 2.71 17.23
N GLY A 312 10.24 2.89 15.92
CA GLY A 312 9.26 3.78 15.31
C GLY A 312 8.89 3.40 13.88
N TYR A 313 7.67 3.76 13.52
CA TYR A 313 7.09 3.59 12.19
C TYR A 313 6.22 4.77 11.83
N ALA A 314 6.51 5.42 10.72
CA ALA A 314 5.74 6.54 10.21
C ALA A 314 5.05 6.16 8.89
N VAL A 315 3.73 6.20 8.91
CA VAL A 315 2.94 6.04 7.69
C VAL A 315 3.14 7.27 6.81
N ASN A 316 3.46 7.07 5.55
CA ASN A 316 3.45 8.14 4.57
C ASN A 316 2.09 8.13 3.86
N GLY A 317 1.09 8.92 4.25
CA GLY A 317 1.19 10.05 5.16
C GLY A 317 -0.13 10.24 5.92
N TRP A 318 -0.27 11.36 6.58
CA TRP A 318 -1.45 11.69 7.38
C TRP A 318 -2.61 12.18 6.54
N GLU A 319 -2.58 13.42 6.02
CA GLU A 319 -3.63 13.94 5.16
C GLU A 319 -3.37 13.63 3.68
N SER A 320 -4.44 13.29 2.99
CA SER A 320 -4.45 13.07 1.54
C SER A 320 -4.81 14.36 0.81
N MET A 321 -3.97 14.74 -0.15
CA MET A 321 -4.15 15.95 -0.94
C MET A 321 -3.96 15.71 -2.41
N LYS A 322 -4.60 16.53 -3.23
CA LYS A 322 -4.46 16.44 -4.69
C LYS A 322 -3.06 16.81 -5.19
N LEU A 323 -2.36 17.70 -4.49
CA LEU A 323 -1.07 18.23 -4.95
C LEU A 323 0.10 17.29 -4.69
N GLU A 324 0.19 16.66 -3.55
CA GLU A 324 1.36 15.88 -3.19
C GLU A 324 1.02 14.54 -2.56
N ASN A 325 0.19 14.49 -1.55
CA ASN A 325 0.00 13.27 -0.78
C ASN A 325 -1.32 12.56 -1.06
N HIS A 326 -1.28 11.55 -1.92
CA HIS A 326 -2.44 10.69 -2.22
C HIS A 326 -2.55 9.50 -1.27
N SER A 327 -1.50 9.24 -0.49
CA SER A 327 -1.39 8.11 0.40
C SER A 327 -1.89 8.36 1.82
N GLY A 328 -2.38 9.57 2.12
CA GLY A 328 -2.86 9.94 3.46
C GLY A 328 -3.89 8.99 4.05
N ILE A 329 -3.81 8.78 5.36
CA ILE A 329 -4.78 8.01 6.14
C ILE A 329 -6.11 8.76 6.27
N VAL A 330 -6.05 10.08 6.34
CA VAL A 330 -7.24 10.94 6.40
C VAL A 330 -7.35 11.81 5.15
N ASP A 331 -8.53 12.37 4.91
CA ASP A 331 -8.72 13.45 3.94
C ASP A 331 -8.25 14.81 4.50
N ASN A 332 -8.33 15.85 3.70
CA ASN A 332 -7.96 17.21 4.13
C ASN A 332 -8.86 17.78 5.24
N TYR A 333 -10.07 17.24 5.46
CA TYR A 333 -10.96 17.54 6.60
C TYR A 333 -10.76 16.58 7.78
N ARG A 334 -9.69 15.77 7.76
CA ARG A 334 -9.32 14.81 8.81
C ARG A 334 -10.34 13.70 9.05
N ASN A 335 -11.17 13.38 8.03
CA ASN A 335 -11.98 12.17 8.08
C ASN A 335 -11.11 10.97 7.70
N PRO A 336 -11.16 9.85 8.45
CA PRO A 336 -10.47 8.62 8.04
C PRO A 336 -10.94 8.16 6.67
N LYS A 337 -10.01 7.79 5.79
CA LYS A 337 -10.34 7.29 4.44
C LYS A 337 -10.98 5.91 4.46
N GLY A 338 -10.66 5.10 5.44
CA GLY A 338 -11.21 3.78 5.70
C GLY A 338 -11.75 3.64 7.11
N ASP A 339 -12.14 2.42 7.47
CA ASP A 339 -12.63 2.08 8.80
C ASP A 339 -11.45 2.02 9.80
N PRO A 340 -11.40 2.89 10.81
CA PRO A 340 -10.27 3.00 11.74
C PRO A 340 -9.84 1.67 12.37
N GLU A 341 -10.78 0.75 12.57
CA GLU A 341 -10.56 -0.56 13.18
C GLU A 341 -9.56 -1.42 12.39
N LEU A 342 -9.41 -1.21 11.08
CA LEU A 342 -8.47 -1.94 10.25
C LEU A 342 -7.01 -1.62 10.59
N ILE A 343 -6.74 -0.45 11.17
CA ILE A 343 -5.43 -0.09 11.70
C ILE A 343 -5.40 -0.30 13.21
N SER A 344 -6.41 0.21 13.95
CA SER A 344 -6.38 0.24 15.41
C SER A 344 -6.33 -1.14 16.06
N ARG A 345 -6.78 -2.20 15.41
CA ARG A 345 -6.61 -3.56 15.91
C ARG A 345 -5.13 -3.97 16.04
N TYR A 346 -4.24 -3.40 15.23
CA TYR A 346 -2.81 -3.69 15.25
C TYR A 346 -2.01 -2.71 16.11
N THR A 347 -2.63 -1.63 16.58
CA THR A 347 -2.01 -0.70 17.54
C THR A 347 -2.32 -1.05 19.01
N GLN A 348 -3.15 -2.07 19.25
CA GLN A 348 -3.46 -2.53 20.60
C GLN A 348 -2.19 -2.93 21.35
N PRO A 349 -2.14 -2.71 22.68
CA PRO A 349 -0.96 -3.05 23.50
C PRO A 349 -0.76 -4.56 23.66
N VAL A 350 -1.82 -5.36 23.51
CA VAL A 350 -1.75 -6.81 23.62
C VAL A 350 -2.67 -7.47 22.60
N TYR A 351 -2.10 -8.28 21.70
CA TYR A 351 -2.87 -9.12 20.77
C TYR A 351 -2.01 -10.27 20.23
N VAL A 352 -2.66 -11.26 19.64
CA VAL A 352 -1.98 -12.35 18.92
C VAL A 352 -1.88 -12.01 17.44
N ALA A 353 -0.68 -11.82 16.91
CA ALA A 353 -0.46 -11.67 15.48
C ALA A 353 -0.50 -13.05 14.80
N VAL A 354 -1.31 -13.18 13.76
CA VAL A 354 -1.46 -14.39 12.95
C VAL A 354 -0.82 -14.14 11.59
N LYS A 355 0.30 -14.82 11.30
CA LYS A 355 1.10 -14.60 10.09
C LYS A 355 1.06 -15.82 9.19
N MET A 356 0.45 -15.68 8.02
CA MET A 356 0.37 -16.74 7.01
C MET A 356 1.44 -16.53 5.95
N ASN A 357 2.13 -17.60 5.55
CA ASN A 357 3.09 -17.53 4.46
C ASN A 357 2.42 -17.48 3.07
N ARG A 358 1.18 -17.93 2.96
CA ARG A 358 0.35 -17.88 1.75
C ARG A 358 -1.10 -17.57 2.15
N LYS A 359 -1.67 -16.50 1.57
CA LYS A 359 -3.07 -16.12 1.80
C LYS A 359 -3.98 -16.49 0.64
N VAL A 360 -3.43 -16.63 -0.58
CA VAL A 360 -4.17 -17.06 -1.78
C VAL A 360 -3.52 -18.32 -2.31
N LEU A 361 -4.31 -19.39 -2.45
CA LEU A 361 -3.80 -20.71 -2.81
C LEU A 361 -4.87 -21.58 -3.44
N GLY A 362 -4.46 -22.71 -4.04
CA GLY A 362 -5.40 -23.74 -4.52
C GLY A 362 -5.99 -24.55 -3.37
N THR A 363 -7.18 -25.10 -3.59
CA THR A 363 -7.73 -26.11 -2.68
C THR A 363 -6.78 -27.32 -2.63
N GLY A 364 -6.51 -27.82 -1.43
CA GLY A 364 -5.53 -28.89 -1.19
C GLY A 364 -4.09 -28.42 -1.01
N ASP A 365 -3.75 -27.18 -1.36
CA ASP A 365 -2.45 -26.61 -1.09
C ASP A 365 -2.25 -26.33 0.41
N THR A 366 -1.00 -26.27 0.85
CA THR A 366 -0.66 -25.98 2.24
C THR A 366 -0.25 -24.51 2.41
N SER A 367 -0.85 -23.82 3.39
CA SER A 367 -0.31 -22.62 4.00
C SER A 367 0.29 -22.94 5.37
N THR A 368 1.35 -22.26 5.76
CA THR A 368 1.88 -22.31 7.13
C THR A 368 1.52 -21.02 7.87
N VAL A 369 1.20 -21.15 9.14
CA VAL A 369 0.76 -20.05 10.00
C VAL A 369 1.67 -19.98 11.21
N ASP A 370 2.23 -18.78 11.46
CA ASP A 370 3.02 -18.46 12.65
C ASP A 370 2.20 -17.55 13.56
N PHE A 371 2.38 -17.72 14.87
CA PHE A 371 1.67 -16.96 15.89
C PHE A 371 2.69 -16.22 16.76
N HIS A 372 2.52 -14.90 16.85
CA HIS A 372 3.32 -14.04 17.72
C HIS A 372 2.41 -13.37 18.75
N ILE A 373 2.93 -13.08 19.92
CA ILE A 373 2.29 -12.18 20.87
C ILE A 373 2.88 -10.78 20.73
N VAL A 374 2.04 -9.77 20.63
CA VAL A 374 2.41 -8.39 20.92
C VAL A 374 2.06 -8.15 22.38
N ASN A 375 3.02 -7.68 23.18
CA ASN A 375 2.94 -7.65 24.65
C ASN A 375 3.56 -6.39 25.25
N GLU A 376 2.84 -5.29 25.21
CA GLU A 376 3.23 -4.05 25.88
C GLU A 376 2.74 -3.98 27.35
N SER A 377 2.02 -5.01 27.82
CA SER A 377 1.45 -5.11 29.16
C SER A 377 2.20 -6.06 30.09
N ASN A 378 3.39 -6.51 29.67
CA ASN A 378 4.27 -7.34 30.48
C ASN A 378 3.64 -8.68 30.92
N LEU A 379 2.85 -9.32 30.06
CA LEU A 379 2.38 -10.69 30.30
C LEU A 379 3.58 -11.63 30.42
N ARG A 380 3.58 -12.53 31.39
CA ARG A 380 4.66 -13.49 31.64
C ARG A 380 4.12 -14.85 32.09
N GLY A 381 4.85 -15.91 31.78
CA GLY A 381 4.58 -17.25 32.27
C GLY A 381 3.93 -18.17 31.26
N ASN A 382 3.20 -19.17 31.73
CA ASN A 382 2.61 -20.22 30.90
C ASN A 382 1.19 -19.86 30.49
N TYR A 383 0.85 -20.15 29.23
CA TYR A 383 -0.44 -19.89 28.61
C TYR A 383 -0.82 -21.07 27.72
N ILE A 384 -2.07 -21.11 27.32
CA ILE A 384 -2.58 -21.99 26.24
C ILE A 384 -2.91 -21.10 25.03
N LEU A 385 -2.32 -21.39 23.88
CA LEU A 385 -2.69 -20.82 22.60
C LEU A 385 -3.76 -21.72 21.98
N GLU A 386 -4.99 -21.23 21.95
CA GLU A 386 -6.10 -21.90 21.23
C GLU A 386 -6.19 -21.34 19.81
N VAL A 387 -6.15 -22.23 18.83
CA VAL A 387 -6.24 -21.88 17.41
C VAL A 387 -7.40 -22.61 16.77
N LYS A 388 -8.30 -21.85 16.15
CA LYS A 388 -9.44 -22.38 15.40
C LYS A 388 -9.45 -21.80 14.00
N ALA A 389 -9.47 -22.67 12.97
CA ALA A 389 -9.70 -22.25 11.61
C ALA A 389 -11.09 -22.71 11.14
N THR A 390 -11.83 -21.78 10.54
CA THR A 390 -13.24 -21.99 10.12
C THR A 390 -13.41 -21.52 8.68
N ALA A 391 -13.93 -22.38 7.82
CA ALA A 391 -14.30 -22.05 6.44
C ALA A 391 -15.61 -21.25 6.37
N ASP A 392 -15.92 -20.61 5.24
CA ASP A 392 -17.13 -19.80 5.03
C ASP A 392 -18.44 -20.54 5.32
N ASN A 393 -18.46 -21.86 5.14
CA ASN A 393 -19.61 -22.72 5.47
C ASN A 393 -19.66 -23.14 6.95
N GLU A 394 -18.99 -22.41 7.82
CA GLU A 394 -18.87 -22.64 9.27
C GLU A 394 -18.16 -23.96 9.65
N LYS A 395 -17.65 -24.71 8.69
CA LYS A 395 -16.94 -25.96 8.95
C LYS A 395 -15.60 -25.67 9.62
N ILE A 396 -15.36 -26.32 10.76
CA ILE A 396 -14.06 -26.28 11.43
C ILE A 396 -13.07 -27.12 10.63
N VAL A 397 -12.00 -26.49 10.13
CA VAL A 397 -10.90 -27.14 9.39
C VAL A 397 -9.68 -27.40 10.27
N LEU A 398 -9.55 -26.64 11.36
CA LEU A 398 -8.49 -26.82 12.36
C LEU A 398 -9.00 -26.41 13.73
N ASN A 399 -8.64 -27.18 14.76
CA ASN A 399 -8.85 -26.84 16.16
C ASN A 399 -7.70 -27.40 16.98
N LYS A 400 -6.89 -26.53 17.64
CA LYS A 400 -5.70 -26.88 18.37
C LYS A 400 -5.58 -26.08 19.65
N SER A 401 -5.09 -26.72 20.72
CA SER A 401 -4.69 -26.12 21.98
C SER A 401 -3.23 -26.43 22.22
N ILE A 402 -2.42 -25.42 22.38
CA ILE A 402 -0.95 -25.52 22.42
C ILE A 402 -0.44 -24.83 23.68
N PRO A 403 0.29 -25.51 24.58
CA PRO A 403 0.97 -24.84 25.68
C PRO A 403 2.12 -23.99 25.15
N VAL A 404 2.15 -22.73 25.57
CA VAL A 404 3.17 -21.74 25.18
C VAL A 404 3.65 -20.98 26.40
N LYS A 405 4.85 -20.42 26.32
CA LYS A 405 5.44 -19.58 27.37
C LYS A 405 5.68 -18.19 26.82
N VAL A 406 5.28 -17.16 27.56
CA VAL A 406 5.54 -15.75 27.25
C VAL A 406 6.63 -15.25 28.17
N SER A 407 7.69 -14.67 27.61
CA SER A 407 8.85 -14.17 28.36
C SER A 407 8.57 -12.83 29.02
N GLY A 408 7.92 -11.92 28.32
CA GLY A 408 7.61 -10.57 28.80
C GLY A 408 8.86 -9.70 29.00
N GLY A 409 8.74 -8.69 29.84
CA GLY A 409 9.82 -7.72 30.07
C GLY A 409 9.87 -6.65 28.99
N SER A 410 11.04 -6.36 28.46
CA SER A 410 11.26 -5.43 27.35
C SER A 410 11.00 -6.06 25.96
N THR A 411 10.63 -7.36 25.92
CA THR A 411 10.31 -8.07 24.68
C THR A 411 8.86 -7.82 24.32
N TYR A 412 8.61 -7.01 23.30
CA TYR A 412 7.25 -6.67 22.86
C TYR A 412 6.69 -7.66 21.85
N GLY A 413 7.49 -8.14 20.93
CA GLY A 413 7.10 -9.16 19.95
C GLY A 413 7.78 -10.49 20.24
N GLU A 414 7.03 -11.57 20.44
CA GLU A 414 7.57 -12.88 20.74
C GLU A 414 6.85 -13.96 19.93
N LEU A 415 7.61 -14.87 19.30
CA LEU A 415 7.10 -16.02 18.60
C LEU A 415 6.55 -17.04 19.59
N LEU A 416 5.26 -17.35 19.49
CA LEU A 416 4.59 -18.35 20.32
C LEU A 416 4.60 -19.75 19.67
N PHE A 417 4.35 -19.82 18.38
CA PHE A 417 4.32 -21.06 17.62
C PHE A 417 4.60 -20.80 16.14
N GLU A 418 5.40 -21.65 15.50
CA GLU A 418 5.82 -21.55 14.11
C GLU A 418 5.33 -22.74 13.28
N GLY A 419 4.95 -22.47 12.03
CA GLY A 419 4.76 -23.48 10.99
C GLY A 419 3.51 -24.36 11.13
N MET A 420 2.45 -23.88 11.76
CA MET A 420 1.17 -24.60 11.79
C MET A 420 0.61 -24.80 10.39
N LYS A 421 0.46 -26.04 9.96
CA LYS A 421 -0.06 -26.36 8.62
C LYS A 421 -1.57 -26.16 8.55
N LEU A 422 -2.03 -25.46 7.53
CA LEU A 422 -3.43 -25.24 7.19
C LEU A 422 -3.66 -25.62 5.72
N VAL A 423 -4.61 -26.52 5.47
CA VAL A 423 -4.92 -27.04 4.12
C VAL A 423 -6.40 -26.82 3.86
N PRO A 424 -6.81 -25.77 3.12
CA PRO A 424 -8.21 -25.56 2.76
C PRO A 424 -8.68 -26.64 1.76
N GLN A 425 -9.75 -27.33 2.09
CA GLN A 425 -10.31 -28.39 1.25
C GLN A 425 -11.40 -27.89 0.31
N ASN A 426 -11.98 -26.72 0.61
CA ASN A 426 -13.05 -26.11 -0.18
C ASN A 426 -12.60 -24.73 -0.67
N PRO A 427 -13.10 -24.25 -1.82
CA PRO A 427 -12.89 -22.87 -2.25
C PRO A 427 -13.63 -21.91 -1.30
N GLY A 428 -13.14 -20.65 -1.27
CA GLY A 428 -13.68 -19.60 -0.41
C GLY A 428 -12.72 -19.20 0.70
N TYR A 429 -13.21 -18.42 1.65
CA TYR A 429 -12.41 -17.93 2.76
C TYR A 429 -12.29 -18.97 3.88
N THR A 430 -11.15 -18.95 4.53
CA THR A 430 -10.92 -19.66 5.80
C THR A 430 -10.32 -18.67 6.79
N THR A 431 -11.04 -18.39 7.87
CA THR A 431 -10.62 -17.50 8.95
C THR A 431 -9.91 -18.30 10.02
N VAL A 432 -8.67 -17.91 10.37
CA VAL A 432 -7.92 -18.42 11.51
C VAL A 432 -8.05 -17.45 12.67
N ARG A 433 -8.56 -17.93 13.81
CA ARG A 433 -8.63 -17.19 15.07
C ARG A 433 -7.69 -17.82 16.07
N ALA A 434 -6.97 -16.97 16.80
CA ALA A 434 -6.06 -17.38 17.86
C ALA A 434 -6.40 -16.64 19.15
N GLU A 435 -6.48 -17.37 20.25
CA GLU A 435 -6.69 -16.84 21.60
C GLU A 435 -5.61 -17.34 22.53
N LEU A 436 -4.97 -16.44 23.24
CA LEU A 436 -4.03 -16.75 24.30
C LEU A 436 -4.79 -16.76 25.63
N LYS A 437 -4.79 -17.90 26.32
CA LYS A 437 -5.57 -18.08 27.55
C LYS A 437 -4.68 -18.40 28.75
N ARG A 438 -5.11 -17.89 29.91
CA ARG A 438 -4.57 -18.23 31.21
C ARG A 438 -5.72 -18.52 32.15
N GLU A 439 -5.71 -19.69 32.79
CA GLU A 439 -6.77 -20.12 33.72
C GLU A 439 -8.18 -20.03 33.11
N GLY A 440 -8.29 -20.35 31.80
CA GLY A 440 -9.56 -20.29 31.05
C GLY A 440 -9.95 -18.89 30.55
N GLN A 441 -9.27 -17.82 30.97
CA GLN A 441 -9.57 -16.47 30.55
C GLN A 441 -8.70 -16.07 29.32
N THR A 442 -9.32 -15.46 28.31
CA THR A 442 -8.64 -14.92 27.14
C THR A 442 -7.94 -13.61 27.52
N VAL A 443 -6.62 -13.57 27.39
CA VAL A 443 -5.78 -12.39 27.67
C VAL A 443 -5.32 -11.66 26.39
N ALA A 444 -5.27 -12.36 25.26
CA ALA A 444 -4.97 -11.80 23.96
C ALA A 444 -5.69 -12.60 22.89
N LYS A 445 -6.04 -11.94 21.78
CA LYS A 445 -6.68 -12.58 20.62
C LYS A 445 -6.19 -11.96 19.33
N GLY A 446 -6.34 -12.70 18.25
CA GLY A 446 -6.06 -12.20 16.91
C GLY A 446 -6.66 -13.10 15.84
N SER A 447 -6.65 -12.62 14.61
CA SER A 447 -7.15 -13.39 13.48
C SER A 447 -6.55 -12.91 12.17
N ASP A 448 -6.50 -13.84 11.21
CA ASP A 448 -6.25 -13.56 9.81
C ASP A 448 -7.06 -14.55 8.97
N GLU A 449 -7.09 -14.34 7.65
CA GLU A 449 -7.85 -15.19 6.73
C GLU A 449 -7.05 -15.49 5.47
N LEU A 450 -7.33 -16.61 4.85
CA LEU A 450 -6.85 -16.99 3.52
C LEU A 450 -8.03 -17.21 2.58
N PHE A 451 -7.76 -17.15 1.28
CA PHE A 451 -8.71 -17.41 0.21
C PHE A 451 -8.22 -18.57 -0.67
N ALA A 452 -9.04 -19.61 -0.80
CA ALA A 452 -8.74 -20.78 -1.61
C ALA A 452 -9.56 -20.78 -2.90
N VAL A 453 -8.91 -21.13 -4.00
CA VAL A 453 -9.53 -21.24 -5.33
C VAL A 453 -9.45 -22.69 -5.80
N SER A 454 -10.54 -23.23 -6.31
CA SER A 454 -10.55 -24.48 -7.04
C SER A 454 -10.63 -24.19 -8.53
N LEU A 455 -9.54 -24.46 -9.27
CA LEU A 455 -9.56 -24.29 -10.72
C LEU A 455 -10.64 -25.16 -11.35
N ASN A 456 -11.52 -24.52 -12.11
CA ASN A 456 -12.63 -25.19 -12.74
C ASN A 456 -12.54 -25.05 -14.26
N THR A 457 -12.41 -26.17 -14.96
CA THR A 457 -12.35 -26.27 -16.43
C THR A 457 -13.66 -26.74 -17.07
N ILE A 458 -14.68 -27.07 -16.26
CA ILE A 458 -15.99 -27.52 -16.76
C ILE A 458 -16.66 -26.35 -17.53
N GLY A 459 -17.15 -26.63 -18.72
CA GLY A 459 -17.82 -25.64 -19.56
C GLY A 459 -16.89 -24.85 -20.47
N ILE A 460 -15.62 -25.24 -20.60
CA ILE A 460 -14.74 -24.67 -21.64
C ILE A 460 -15.16 -25.22 -23.01
N PRO A 461 -15.28 -24.36 -24.05
CA PRO A 461 -15.61 -24.82 -25.39
C PRO A 461 -14.61 -25.86 -25.91
N PRO A 462 -15.04 -26.85 -26.68
CA PRO A 462 -14.20 -27.95 -27.09
C PRO A 462 -13.11 -27.55 -28.10
N THR A 463 -13.24 -26.40 -28.77
CA THR A 463 -12.28 -25.93 -29.78
C THR A 463 -11.99 -24.45 -29.58
N GLY A 464 -10.71 -24.08 -29.65
CA GLY A 464 -10.27 -22.70 -29.57
C GLY A 464 -8.88 -22.50 -30.14
N MET A 465 -8.41 -21.28 -30.13
CA MET A 465 -7.07 -20.89 -30.58
C MET A 465 -6.31 -20.09 -29.57
N VAL A 466 -4.99 -20.16 -29.64
CA VAL A 466 -4.07 -19.38 -28.81
C VAL A 466 -3.13 -18.61 -29.72
N ALA A 467 -3.14 -17.28 -29.61
CA ALA A 467 -2.23 -16.36 -30.28
C ALA A 467 -1.23 -15.81 -29.28
N ASP A 468 -0.17 -16.57 -29.01
CA ASP A 468 0.84 -16.23 -28.01
C ASP A 468 2.21 -16.74 -28.40
N THR A 469 3.07 -15.84 -28.90
CA THR A 469 4.44 -16.19 -29.31
C THR A 469 5.34 -16.59 -28.14
N SER A 470 4.96 -16.29 -26.91
CA SER A 470 5.70 -16.69 -25.71
C SER A 470 5.43 -18.13 -25.27
N GLY A 471 4.36 -18.75 -25.77
CA GLY A 471 3.94 -20.11 -25.41
C GLY A 471 3.37 -20.25 -23.97
N VAL A 472 3.28 -19.16 -23.22
CA VAL A 472 2.85 -19.18 -21.81
C VAL A 472 1.40 -19.61 -21.67
N ILE A 473 0.50 -19.10 -22.52
CA ILE A 473 -0.93 -19.47 -22.50
C ILE A 473 -1.09 -20.97 -22.84
N ALA A 474 -0.43 -21.43 -23.88
CA ALA A 474 -0.49 -22.84 -24.28
C ALA A 474 -0.01 -23.79 -23.18
N SER A 475 1.10 -23.44 -22.53
CA SER A 475 1.64 -24.20 -21.39
C SER A 475 0.67 -24.25 -20.22
N PHE A 476 0.07 -23.10 -19.87
CA PHE A 476 -0.93 -23.04 -18.80
C PHE A 476 -2.16 -23.90 -19.11
N LEU A 477 -2.76 -23.75 -20.29
CA LEU A 477 -3.94 -24.52 -20.68
C LEU A 477 -3.68 -26.04 -20.61
N LYS A 478 -2.52 -26.49 -21.10
CA LYS A 478 -2.12 -27.91 -21.00
C LYS A 478 -1.98 -28.36 -19.56
N SER A 479 -1.41 -27.51 -18.68
CA SER A 479 -1.19 -27.84 -17.25
C SER A 479 -2.50 -28.08 -16.50
N VAL A 480 -3.61 -27.46 -16.95
CA VAL A 480 -4.95 -27.64 -16.37
C VAL A 480 -5.82 -28.63 -17.17
N GLY A 481 -5.20 -29.39 -18.08
CA GLY A 481 -5.88 -30.47 -18.83
C GLY A 481 -6.64 -30.03 -20.09
N ILE A 482 -6.48 -28.79 -20.53
CA ILE A 482 -7.09 -28.28 -21.76
C ILE A 482 -6.12 -28.47 -22.91
N ASN A 483 -6.38 -29.45 -23.79
CA ASN A 483 -5.51 -29.81 -24.92
C ASN A 483 -6.15 -29.56 -26.28
N SER A 484 -7.41 -29.18 -26.33
CA SER A 484 -8.20 -29.04 -27.55
C SER A 484 -8.17 -27.63 -28.15
N PHE A 485 -6.98 -27.01 -28.18
CA PHE A 485 -6.75 -25.73 -28.85
C PHE A 485 -5.66 -25.85 -29.94
N LYS A 486 -5.68 -24.96 -30.91
CA LYS A 486 -4.63 -24.81 -31.90
C LYS A 486 -3.87 -23.52 -31.68
N GLU A 487 -2.58 -23.51 -32.01
CA GLU A 487 -1.80 -22.27 -32.07
C GLU A 487 -2.20 -21.45 -33.29
N PHE A 488 -2.49 -20.18 -33.06
CA PHE A 488 -2.79 -19.26 -34.11
C PHE A 488 -1.50 -18.62 -34.67
N LYS A 489 -1.31 -18.68 -36.00
CA LYS A 489 -0.16 -18.08 -36.68
C LYS A 489 -0.59 -17.04 -37.72
N SER A 490 -1.59 -17.37 -38.50
CA SER A 490 -2.08 -16.54 -39.61
C SER A 490 -3.40 -17.06 -40.13
N GLY A 491 -4.09 -16.24 -40.93
CA GLY A 491 -5.35 -16.59 -41.57
C GLY A 491 -6.55 -16.40 -40.64
N ARG A 492 -7.70 -16.91 -41.06
CA ARG A 492 -8.93 -16.81 -40.27
C ARG A 492 -8.91 -17.73 -39.05
N PRO A 493 -9.30 -17.25 -37.85
CA PRO A 493 -9.39 -18.12 -36.67
C PRO A 493 -10.45 -19.21 -36.83
N GLU A 494 -10.22 -20.32 -36.14
CA GLU A 494 -11.15 -21.45 -36.03
C GLU A 494 -11.62 -21.62 -34.55
N GLY A 495 -12.73 -22.33 -34.37
CA GLY A 495 -13.26 -22.63 -33.03
C GLY A 495 -14.07 -21.50 -32.43
N LYS A 496 -14.39 -21.59 -31.11
CA LYS A 496 -15.29 -20.70 -30.42
C LYS A 496 -14.61 -19.53 -29.73
N TYR A 497 -13.32 -19.67 -29.42
CA TYR A 497 -12.56 -18.63 -28.75
C TYR A 497 -11.14 -18.52 -29.29
N MET A 498 -10.57 -17.34 -29.16
CA MET A 498 -9.15 -17.08 -29.39
C MET A 498 -8.60 -16.27 -28.23
N VAL A 499 -7.58 -16.80 -27.53
CA VAL A 499 -6.88 -16.12 -26.46
C VAL A 499 -5.60 -15.50 -26.99
N VAL A 500 -5.45 -14.20 -26.79
CA VAL A 500 -4.31 -13.40 -27.27
C VAL A 500 -3.43 -12.97 -26.09
N GLY A 501 -2.19 -13.42 -26.11
CA GLY A 501 -1.12 -13.02 -25.20
C GLY A 501 -0.07 -12.12 -25.89
N ALA A 502 1.13 -12.64 -26.01
CA ALA A 502 2.26 -11.96 -26.66
C ALA A 502 2.12 -11.98 -28.21
N PHE A 503 0.99 -11.54 -28.73
CA PHE A 503 0.71 -11.41 -30.16
C PHE A 503 0.28 -9.98 -30.46
N GLU A 504 0.89 -9.37 -31.48
CA GLU A 504 0.59 -8.00 -31.86
C GLU A 504 -0.25 -7.95 -33.16
N PRO A 505 -1.35 -7.18 -33.19
CA PRO A 505 -2.01 -6.85 -34.43
C PRO A 505 -1.05 -5.97 -35.23
N GLN A 506 -0.68 -6.41 -36.44
CA GLN A 506 0.22 -5.60 -37.29
C GLN A 506 -0.45 -4.28 -37.67
N GLN A 507 0.34 -3.20 -37.66
CA GLN A 507 -0.14 -1.86 -38.01
C GLN A 507 -0.49 -1.81 -39.48
N THR A 508 -1.62 -1.22 -39.81
CA THR A 508 -2.10 -0.81 -41.16
C THR A 508 -2.00 -1.83 -42.29
N GLY A 509 -3.15 -2.22 -42.81
CA GLY A 509 -3.26 -2.96 -44.08
C GLY A 509 -3.15 -4.48 -43.95
N ASN A 510 -3.06 -5.05 -42.77
CA ASN A 510 -3.06 -6.49 -42.62
C ASN A 510 -4.48 -7.03 -42.62
N PRO A 511 -4.86 -7.88 -43.63
CA PRO A 511 -6.17 -8.54 -43.67
C PRO A 511 -6.47 -9.35 -42.40
N LEU A 512 -5.44 -9.83 -41.72
CA LEU A 512 -5.53 -10.73 -40.58
C LEU A 512 -6.45 -10.22 -39.45
N VAL A 513 -6.38 -8.95 -39.09
CA VAL A 513 -7.20 -8.44 -37.97
C VAL A 513 -8.64 -8.18 -38.44
N THR A 514 -8.84 -7.86 -39.69
CA THR A 514 -10.18 -7.79 -40.31
C THR A 514 -10.80 -9.20 -40.25
N GLU A 515 -10.07 -10.22 -40.66
CA GLU A 515 -10.51 -11.63 -40.61
C GLU A 515 -10.85 -12.08 -39.17
N ILE A 516 -10.06 -11.66 -38.17
CA ILE A 516 -10.36 -11.94 -36.75
C ILE A 516 -11.67 -11.27 -36.33
N LEU A 517 -11.90 -10.00 -36.68
CA LEU A 517 -13.14 -9.32 -36.31
C LEU A 517 -14.36 -9.84 -37.10
N GLU A 518 -14.20 -10.27 -38.37
CA GLU A 518 -15.24 -10.96 -39.09
C GLU A 518 -15.62 -12.29 -38.42
N TRP A 519 -14.62 -13.05 -38.00
CA TRP A 519 -14.83 -14.27 -37.22
C TRP A 519 -15.54 -14.00 -35.86
N VAL A 520 -15.20 -12.92 -35.19
CA VAL A 520 -15.92 -12.48 -33.95
C VAL A 520 -17.36 -12.13 -34.33
N ASN A 521 -17.59 -11.36 -35.41
CA ASN A 521 -18.93 -10.96 -35.86
C ASN A 521 -19.89 -12.15 -36.09
N GLU A 522 -19.35 -13.34 -36.39
CA GLU A 522 -20.11 -14.57 -36.59
C GLU A 522 -20.55 -15.27 -35.30
N GLY A 523 -20.18 -14.76 -34.12
CA GLY A 523 -20.62 -15.30 -32.86
C GLY A 523 -19.50 -15.98 -32.04
N ASN A 524 -18.25 -15.61 -32.28
CA ASN A 524 -17.09 -16.14 -31.57
C ASN A 524 -16.50 -15.09 -30.62
N THR A 525 -15.57 -15.49 -29.75
CA THR A 525 -15.02 -14.63 -28.72
C THR A 525 -13.53 -14.44 -28.86
N LEU A 526 -13.12 -13.18 -29.00
CA LEU A 526 -11.73 -12.75 -28.92
C LEU A 526 -11.41 -12.34 -27.48
N ILE A 527 -10.40 -12.96 -26.86
CA ILE A 527 -9.97 -12.68 -25.48
C ILE A 527 -8.56 -12.09 -25.54
N VAL A 528 -8.41 -10.82 -25.22
CA VAL A 528 -7.13 -10.10 -25.27
C VAL A 528 -6.65 -9.83 -23.84
N ILE A 529 -5.54 -10.47 -23.45
CA ILE A 529 -4.91 -10.34 -22.13
C ILE A 529 -3.45 -9.87 -22.20
N GLY A 530 -2.91 -9.68 -23.40
CA GLY A 530 -1.56 -9.18 -23.63
C GLY A 530 -1.53 -8.14 -24.76
N ASN A 531 -0.46 -7.34 -24.83
CA ASN A 531 -0.27 -6.27 -25.83
C ASN A 531 -1.47 -5.29 -25.93
N ILE A 532 -2.03 -4.93 -24.76
CA ILE A 532 -3.30 -4.19 -24.66
C ILE A 532 -3.27 -2.85 -25.39
N ASP A 533 -2.14 -2.14 -25.37
CA ASP A 533 -1.94 -0.87 -26.06
C ASP A 533 -2.14 -1.00 -27.57
N LYS A 534 -1.60 -2.06 -28.17
CA LYS A 534 -1.73 -2.34 -29.60
C LYS A 534 -3.16 -2.70 -29.98
N TRP A 535 -3.76 -3.59 -29.20
CA TRP A 535 -5.14 -4.00 -29.42
C TRP A 535 -6.16 -2.89 -29.19
N ALA A 536 -5.97 -2.09 -28.12
CA ALA A 536 -6.82 -0.94 -27.84
C ALA A 536 -6.73 0.11 -28.96
N THR A 537 -5.53 0.37 -29.49
CA THR A 537 -5.34 1.25 -30.67
C THR A 537 -6.10 0.73 -31.85
N PHE A 538 -5.99 -0.55 -32.11
CA PHE A 538 -6.65 -1.17 -33.28
C PHE A 538 -8.17 -1.15 -33.14
N LEU A 539 -8.70 -1.56 -31.99
CA LEU A 539 -10.14 -1.55 -31.71
C LEU A 539 -10.73 -0.14 -31.73
N GLY A 540 -9.97 0.87 -31.32
CA GLY A 540 -10.36 2.28 -31.44
C GLY A 540 -10.51 2.74 -32.91
N ARG A 541 -9.62 2.31 -33.77
CA ARG A 541 -9.72 2.58 -35.23
C ARG A 541 -10.94 1.89 -35.89
N LYS A 542 -11.45 0.85 -35.28
CA LYS A 542 -12.67 0.15 -35.68
C LYS A 542 -13.93 0.61 -34.94
N GLU A 543 -13.84 1.72 -34.23
CA GLU A 543 -14.95 2.33 -33.49
C GLU A 543 -15.57 1.43 -32.39
N LEU A 544 -14.84 0.38 -31.97
CA LEU A 544 -15.30 -0.51 -30.90
C LEU A 544 -15.07 0.08 -29.55
N MET A 545 -14.15 1.02 -29.42
CA MET A 545 -13.86 1.75 -28.20
C MET A 545 -13.34 3.15 -28.50
N ASP A 546 -13.49 4.08 -27.55
CA ASP A 546 -12.84 5.39 -27.63
C ASP A 546 -11.39 5.27 -27.15
N TYR A 547 -10.49 5.08 -28.07
CA TYR A 547 -9.07 5.02 -27.78
C TYR A 547 -8.42 6.39 -27.93
N ARG A 548 -8.19 7.07 -26.82
CA ARG A 548 -7.46 8.35 -26.75
C ARG A 548 -6.05 8.19 -26.15
N GLY A 549 -5.46 7.04 -26.36
CA GLY A 549 -4.20 6.63 -25.73
C GLY A 549 -4.43 5.87 -24.43
N LEU A 550 -3.46 5.03 -24.08
CA LEU A 550 -3.39 4.46 -22.74
C LEU A 550 -3.09 5.58 -21.78
N LYS A 551 -3.96 5.77 -20.78
CA LYS A 551 -3.67 6.71 -19.73
C LYS A 551 -3.01 5.96 -18.58
N GLU A 552 -1.85 6.43 -18.20
CA GLU A 552 -1.25 6.02 -16.96
C GLU A 552 -2.19 6.37 -15.82
N LEU A 553 -2.53 5.38 -15.01
CA LEU A 553 -3.33 5.56 -13.82
C LEU A 553 -2.45 5.97 -12.62
N GLY A 554 -1.48 6.83 -12.86
CA GLY A 554 -0.54 7.28 -11.83
C GLY A 554 0.51 6.22 -11.49
N THR A 555 1.39 6.60 -10.58
CA THR A 555 2.39 5.70 -10.03
C THR A 555 1.70 4.73 -9.08
N THR A 556 2.04 3.67 -9.04
CA THR A 556 2.41 2.51 -8.30
C THR A 556 1.88 2.29 -6.87
N TRP A 557 0.95 3.02 -6.34
CA TRP A 557 0.36 2.83 -5.01
C TRP A 557 -0.98 2.10 -5.12
N TYR A 558 -1.09 0.84 -4.84
CA TYR A 558 -2.07 0.02 -5.53
C TYR A 558 -3.04 -0.77 -4.76
N GLY A 559 -3.75 -1.58 -5.42
CA GLY A 559 -4.78 -2.47 -4.98
C GLY A 559 -6.11 -1.76 -4.82
N GLY A 560 -6.18 -0.70 -4.03
CA GLY A 560 -7.41 0.05 -3.77
C GLY A 560 -7.97 0.85 -4.95
N ASN A 561 -7.34 0.78 -6.11
CA ASN A 561 -7.75 1.55 -7.30
C ASN A 561 -8.53 0.73 -8.34
N TYR A 562 -8.68 -0.56 -8.14
CA TYR A 562 -9.52 -1.45 -8.99
C TYR A 562 -10.73 -1.92 -8.20
N PHE A 563 -11.88 -1.98 -8.86
CA PHE A 563 -13.10 -2.48 -8.25
C PHE A 563 -13.98 -3.22 -9.26
N VAL A 564 -14.65 -4.25 -8.78
CA VAL A 564 -15.43 -5.18 -9.59
C VAL A 564 -16.86 -5.24 -9.11
N LYS A 565 -17.78 -5.29 -10.04
CA LYS A 565 -19.20 -5.60 -9.81
C LYS A 565 -19.43 -7.12 -9.83
N GLU A 566 -20.63 -7.56 -9.54
CA GLU A 566 -21.05 -8.95 -9.77
C GLU A 566 -21.07 -9.25 -11.27
N HIS A 567 -20.38 -10.32 -11.67
CA HIS A 567 -20.30 -10.75 -13.05
C HIS A 567 -19.81 -12.18 -13.18
N GLU A 568 -20.33 -12.95 -14.17
CA GLU A 568 -19.96 -14.35 -14.43
C GLU A 568 -18.45 -14.58 -14.67
N LEU A 569 -17.73 -13.61 -15.20
CA LEU A 569 -16.27 -13.70 -15.34
C LEU A 569 -15.55 -13.84 -13.99
N PHE A 570 -16.19 -13.42 -12.90
CA PHE A 570 -15.66 -13.52 -11.54
C PHE A 570 -16.28 -14.65 -10.73
N LYS A 571 -16.96 -15.61 -11.38
CA LYS A 571 -17.53 -16.76 -10.68
C LYS A 571 -16.45 -17.55 -9.92
N GLY A 572 -16.69 -17.76 -8.62
CA GLY A 572 -15.71 -18.39 -7.72
C GLY A 572 -14.59 -17.48 -7.22
N LEU A 573 -14.65 -16.18 -7.52
CA LEU A 573 -13.75 -15.13 -7.07
C LEU A 573 -14.53 -14.04 -6.33
N PRO A 574 -13.92 -13.24 -5.46
CA PRO A 574 -14.61 -12.14 -4.78
C PRO A 574 -15.21 -11.12 -5.75
N GLN A 575 -16.45 -10.69 -5.49
CA GLN A 575 -17.21 -9.76 -6.32
C GLN A 575 -17.83 -8.64 -5.47
N ASN A 576 -18.33 -7.58 -6.12
CA ASN A 576 -18.89 -6.40 -5.44
C ASN A 576 -17.88 -5.77 -4.46
N CYS A 577 -16.60 -5.79 -4.83
CA CYS A 577 -15.51 -5.39 -3.95
C CYS A 577 -14.48 -4.52 -4.68
N VAL A 578 -13.69 -3.83 -3.90
CA VAL A 578 -12.42 -3.23 -4.33
C VAL A 578 -11.34 -4.30 -4.26
N PHE A 579 -10.44 -4.33 -5.23
CA PHE A 579 -9.33 -5.28 -5.25
C PHE A 579 -8.46 -5.11 -4.02
N ASN A 580 -8.30 -6.19 -3.27
CA ASN A 580 -7.48 -6.27 -2.08
C ASN A 580 -6.41 -7.38 -2.25
N TRP A 581 -5.93 -7.94 -1.17
CA TRP A 581 -4.86 -8.94 -1.14
C TRP A 581 -5.17 -10.19 -1.99
N GLU A 582 -6.44 -10.53 -2.23
CA GLU A 582 -6.85 -11.64 -3.09
C GLU A 582 -6.45 -11.43 -4.55
N TYR A 583 -6.43 -10.17 -4.97
CA TYR A 583 -6.20 -9.75 -6.35
C TYR A 583 -4.82 -9.15 -6.62
N GLN A 584 -3.87 -9.25 -5.69
CA GLN A 584 -2.52 -8.68 -5.85
C GLN A 584 -1.83 -9.12 -7.14
N CYS A 585 -2.06 -10.37 -7.54
CA CYS A 585 -1.45 -10.92 -8.76
C CYS A 585 -1.87 -10.18 -10.04
N LEU A 586 -3.05 -9.56 -10.05
CA LEU A 586 -3.62 -8.86 -11.21
C LEU A 586 -3.23 -7.39 -11.30
N ALA A 587 -2.71 -6.84 -10.20
CA ALA A 587 -2.27 -5.46 -10.12
C ALA A 587 -0.75 -5.38 -10.17
N THR A 588 -0.16 -5.19 -11.36
CA THR A 588 1.29 -4.99 -11.48
C THR A 588 1.66 -3.55 -11.21
N TYR A 589 2.67 -3.40 -10.42
CA TYR A 589 3.13 -2.10 -9.95
C TYR A 589 4.41 -1.59 -10.64
N ASN A 590 5.00 -2.31 -11.53
CA ASN A 590 6.21 -1.87 -12.25
C ASN A 590 5.93 -1.38 -13.67
N LYS A 591 4.67 -1.20 -14.04
CA LYS A 591 4.30 -0.77 -15.41
C LYS A 591 3.21 0.28 -15.35
N SER A 592 3.26 1.19 -16.29
CA SER A 592 2.14 2.08 -16.59
C SER A 592 0.86 1.29 -16.70
N ARG A 593 -0.18 1.72 -16.02
CA ARG A 593 -1.47 1.06 -16.03
C ARG A 593 -2.37 1.67 -17.06
N ALA A 594 -3.08 0.80 -17.76
CA ALA A 594 -4.01 1.20 -18.77
C ALA A 594 -5.42 1.30 -18.22
N GLY A 595 -6.00 2.49 -18.28
CA GLY A 595 -7.42 2.70 -18.19
C GLY A 595 -8.01 2.79 -19.59
N LEU A 596 -9.06 2.03 -19.84
CA LEU A 596 -9.72 1.95 -21.14
C LEU A 596 -11.07 2.66 -21.09
N ARG A 597 -11.46 3.27 -22.21
CA ARG A 597 -12.81 3.82 -22.41
C ARG A 597 -13.52 3.01 -23.46
N VAL A 598 -14.61 2.38 -23.08
CA VAL A 598 -15.43 1.54 -23.97
C VAL A 598 -16.61 2.35 -24.46
N LEU A 599 -16.83 2.44 -25.78
CA LEU A 599 -17.94 3.15 -26.38
C LEU A 599 -19.26 2.36 -26.27
N ASN A 600 -19.21 1.12 -26.72
CA ASN A 600 -20.34 0.23 -26.72
C ASN A 600 -19.92 -1.10 -26.09
N GLY A 601 -20.13 -1.22 -24.81
CA GLY A 601 -19.72 -2.44 -24.12
C GLY A 601 -19.98 -2.36 -22.63
N GLU A 602 -19.64 -3.43 -21.97
CA GLU A 602 -19.80 -3.57 -20.53
C GLU A 602 -18.45 -3.46 -19.85
N THR A 603 -18.35 -2.57 -18.85
CA THR A 603 -17.25 -2.55 -17.89
C THR A 603 -17.53 -3.57 -16.80
N VAL A 604 -16.64 -4.53 -16.59
CA VAL A 604 -16.71 -5.53 -15.53
C VAL A 604 -15.84 -5.16 -14.34
N VAL A 605 -14.59 -4.76 -14.62
CA VAL A 605 -13.68 -4.19 -13.63
C VAL A 605 -13.41 -2.75 -14.03
N ALA A 606 -13.67 -1.85 -13.10
CA ALA A 606 -13.31 -0.45 -13.24
C ALA A 606 -12.03 -0.12 -12.46
N CYS A 607 -11.38 0.97 -12.83
CA CYS A 607 -10.20 1.46 -12.16
C CYS A 607 -10.16 2.99 -12.16
N VAL A 608 -9.49 3.54 -11.16
CA VAL A 608 -9.30 4.98 -10.98
C VAL A 608 -7.84 5.30 -10.73
N SER A 609 -7.47 6.53 -11.07
CA SER A 609 -6.26 7.17 -10.53
C SER A 609 -6.62 7.82 -9.20
N ASP A 610 -5.67 7.81 -8.28
CA ASP A 610 -5.80 8.46 -6.97
C ASP A 610 -5.84 10.00 -7.03
N HIS A 611 -5.65 10.61 -8.20
CA HIS A 611 -5.64 12.06 -8.36
C HIS A 611 -6.30 12.60 -9.64
N LYS A 612 -6.93 11.75 -10.44
CA LYS A 612 -7.64 12.21 -11.64
C LYS A 612 -9.15 12.01 -11.50
N PRO A 613 -9.96 13.00 -11.87
CA PRO A 613 -11.42 12.89 -11.82
C PRO A 613 -11.94 12.05 -13.01
N GLU A 614 -11.46 10.84 -13.15
CA GLU A 614 -11.84 9.94 -14.25
C GLU A 614 -11.92 8.49 -13.75
N VAL A 615 -12.92 7.76 -14.22
CA VAL A 615 -13.06 6.32 -14.01
C VAL A 615 -12.89 5.61 -15.34
N TYR A 616 -12.09 4.58 -15.35
CA TYR A 616 -11.77 3.80 -16.55
C TYR A 616 -12.24 2.35 -16.40
N SER A 617 -12.32 1.63 -17.51
CA SER A 617 -12.46 0.18 -17.52
C SER A 617 -11.07 -0.48 -17.48
N ALA A 618 -10.91 -1.50 -16.68
CA ALA A 618 -9.74 -2.37 -16.66
C ALA A 618 -10.02 -3.75 -17.28
N LEU A 619 -11.30 -4.15 -17.29
CA LEU A 619 -11.78 -5.34 -17.99
C LEU A 619 -13.14 -5.05 -18.59
N SER A 620 -13.29 -5.29 -19.89
CA SER A 620 -14.48 -4.96 -20.66
C SER A 620 -14.92 -6.10 -21.54
N LEU A 621 -16.25 -6.20 -21.75
CA LEU A 621 -16.86 -6.99 -22.82
C LEU A 621 -17.40 -6.03 -23.89
N ILE A 622 -16.91 -6.16 -25.09
CA ILE A 622 -17.27 -5.31 -26.23
C ILE A 622 -18.02 -6.17 -27.25
N PRO A 623 -19.32 -5.98 -27.43
CA PRO A 623 -20.09 -6.73 -28.42
C PRO A 623 -19.61 -6.35 -29.84
N HIS A 624 -19.50 -7.34 -30.72
CA HIS A 624 -19.19 -7.16 -32.11
C HIS A 624 -19.96 -8.18 -32.95
N GLY A 625 -21.01 -7.70 -33.63
CA GLY A 625 -21.95 -8.58 -34.33
C GLY A 625 -22.64 -9.54 -33.33
N ARG A 626 -22.58 -10.85 -33.62
CA ARG A 626 -23.10 -11.89 -32.76
C ARG A 626 -22.12 -12.36 -31.68
N GLY A 627 -20.86 -11.96 -31.80
CA GLY A 627 -19.78 -12.31 -30.86
C GLY A 627 -19.36 -11.15 -29.98
N LYS A 628 -18.19 -11.28 -29.33
CA LYS A 628 -17.67 -10.29 -28.40
C LYS A 628 -16.15 -10.30 -28.33
N VAL A 629 -15.61 -9.15 -27.93
CA VAL A 629 -14.21 -9.00 -27.54
C VAL A 629 -14.17 -8.83 -26.01
N ILE A 630 -13.41 -9.67 -25.32
CA ILE A 630 -13.05 -9.49 -23.92
C ILE A 630 -11.66 -8.85 -23.89
N LEU A 631 -11.59 -7.61 -23.41
CA LEU A 631 -10.35 -6.85 -23.34
C LEU A 631 -9.97 -6.60 -21.89
N SER A 632 -8.80 -7.08 -21.48
CA SER A 632 -8.32 -6.98 -20.10
C SER A 632 -6.97 -6.27 -20.00
N ALA A 633 -6.93 -5.20 -19.23
CA ALA A 633 -5.69 -4.51 -18.83
C ALA A 633 -5.12 -5.05 -17.49
N LEU A 634 -5.74 -6.08 -16.91
CA LEU A 634 -5.22 -6.77 -15.74
C LEU A 634 -4.02 -7.66 -16.12
N ASP A 635 -3.06 -7.82 -15.23
CA ASP A 635 -1.84 -8.60 -15.50
C ASP A 635 -2.06 -10.11 -15.40
N ILE A 636 -2.92 -10.64 -16.27
CA ILE A 636 -3.22 -12.08 -16.31
C ILE A 636 -2.01 -12.87 -16.82
N MET A 637 -1.27 -12.32 -17.78
CA MET A 637 -0.10 -13.00 -18.35
C MET A 637 0.95 -13.39 -17.31
N SER A 638 1.20 -12.51 -16.32
CA SER A 638 2.14 -12.82 -15.23
C SER A 638 1.62 -13.89 -14.29
N THR A 639 0.31 -14.09 -14.19
CA THR A 639 -0.30 -15.07 -13.28
C THR A 639 -0.26 -16.50 -13.81
N ILE A 640 -0.20 -16.66 -15.12
CA ILE A 640 -0.19 -17.97 -15.80
C ILE A 640 1.21 -18.41 -16.21
N LYS A 641 2.21 -17.56 -16.05
CA LYS A 641 3.59 -17.89 -16.33
C LYS A 641 4.11 -18.80 -15.21
N ASP A 642 4.61 -20.00 -15.55
CA ASP A 642 5.39 -20.81 -14.64
C ASP A 642 6.67 -20.03 -14.27
N VAL A 643 6.61 -19.37 -13.14
CA VAL A 643 7.80 -18.81 -12.55
C VAL A 643 8.50 -19.99 -11.86
N ASN A 644 9.28 -20.76 -12.62
CA ASN A 644 10.35 -21.51 -12.01
C ASN A 644 11.10 -20.52 -11.13
N ILE A 645 11.09 -20.77 -9.82
CA ILE A 645 11.94 -20.06 -8.85
C ILE A 645 13.38 -20.47 -9.22
N GLY A 646 13.81 -19.99 -10.40
CA GLY A 646 15.16 -20.13 -10.89
C GLY A 646 16.00 -19.34 -9.92
N LYS A 647 16.96 -20.05 -9.33
CA LYS A 647 18.11 -19.61 -8.60
C LYS A 647 18.22 -18.08 -8.52
N ARG A 648 18.17 -17.55 -7.29
CA ARG A 648 18.67 -16.23 -6.93
C ARG A 648 19.75 -15.84 -7.94
N ALA A 649 19.50 -14.81 -8.72
CA ALA A 649 20.61 -14.13 -9.34
C ALA A 649 21.42 -13.58 -8.16
N GLU A 650 22.57 -14.17 -7.93
CA GLU A 650 23.61 -13.64 -7.05
C GLU A 650 24.09 -12.34 -7.70
N GLY A 651 23.37 -11.28 -7.49
CA GLY A 651 23.71 -9.93 -7.90
C GLY A 651 23.74 -9.08 -6.66
N ASP A 652 24.88 -8.53 -6.44
CA ASP A 652 25.29 -7.50 -5.48
C ASP A 652 24.31 -7.17 -4.35
N GLY A 653 24.72 -7.51 -3.16
CA GLY A 653 24.07 -7.66 -1.84
C GLY A 653 22.93 -6.72 -1.42
N GLU A 654 22.74 -5.55 -2.01
CA GLU A 654 21.79 -4.53 -1.53
C GLU A 654 20.48 -4.47 -2.34
N ASN A 655 20.55 -4.70 -3.64
CA ASN A 655 19.36 -4.84 -4.48
C ASN A 655 18.69 -6.21 -4.35
N ALA A 656 19.39 -7.21 -3.81
CA ALA A 656 18.89 -8.57 -3.64
C ALA A 656 17.76 -8.66 -2.60
N ALA A 657 17.75 -7.84 -1.56
CA ALA A 657 16.67 -7.83 -0.57
C ALA A 657 15.36 -7.30 -1.16
N MET A 658 15.39 -6.21 -1.93
CA MET A 658 14.20 -5.67 -2.60
C MET A 658 13.71 -6.55 -3.75
N THR A 659 14.62 -7.17 -4.52
CA THR A 659 14.26 -8.06 -5.63
C THR A 659 13.77 -9.43 -5.16
N THR A 660 14.26 -9.95 -4.05
CA THR A 660 13.80 -11.24 -3.48
C THR A 660 12.36 -11.15 -2.96
N PHE A 661 11.96 -10.03 -2.39
CA PHE A 661 10.57 -9.80 -1.96
C PHE A 661 9.60 -9.84 -3.14
N ASN A 662 9.92 -9.13 -4.21
CA ASN A 662 9.10 -9.09 -5.41
C ASN A 662 8.88 -10.47 -6.05
N ALA A 663 9.86 -11.36 -5.99
CA ALA A 663 9.74 -12.71 -6.53
C ALA A 663 8.87 -13.63 -5.67
N SER A 664 8.92 -13.49 -4.35
CA SER A 664 8.17 -14.38 -3.44
C SER A 664 6.68 -14.06 -3.38
N SER A 665 6.28 -12.79 -3.44
CA SER A 665 4.87 -12.39 -3.43
C SER A 665 4.16 -12.70 -4.74
N LYS A 666 4.83 -12.54 -5.89
CA LYS A 666 4.27 -12.85 -7.21
C LYS A 666 3.87 -14.32 -7.37
N ASN A 667 4.61 -15.24 -6.78
CA ASN A 667 4.34 -16.66 -6.90
C ASN A 667 3.20 -17.18 -6.01
N LYS A 668 2.73 -16.36 -5.07
CA LYS A 668 1.81 -16.83 -4.03
C LYS A 668 0.33 -16.59 -4.33
N ALA A 669 0.02 -15.73 -5.31
CA ALA A 669 -1.35 -15.33 -5.60
C ALA A 669 -1.79 -15.55 -7.06
N ASN A 670 -1.12 -16.42 -7.79
CA ASN A 670 -1.35 -16.60 -9.23
C ASN A 670 -2.69 -17.27 -9.56
N ILE A 671 -3.21 -18.11 -8.68
CA ILE A 671 -4.37 -18.94 -8.96
C ILE A 671 -5.66 -18.14 -9.27
N VAL A 672 -5.79 -16.93 -8.73
CA VAL A 672 -6.94 -16.04 -9.01
C VAL A 672 -6.94 -15.59 -10.47
N GLY A 673 -5.80 -15.17 -11.01
CA GLY A 673 -5.68 -14.79 -12.40
C GLY A 673 -5.86 -15.99 -13.34
N GLN A 674 -5.42 -17.18 -12.94
CA GLN A 674 -5.63 -18.43 -13.66
C GLN A 674 -7.13 -18.74 -13.76
N GLN A 675 -7.88 -18.68 -12.64
CA GLN A 675 -9.32 -18.89 -12.65
C GLN A 675 -10.06 -17.83 -13.49
N LEU A 676 -9.62 -16.56 -13.42
CA LEU A 676 -10.20 -15.49 -14.22
C LEU A 676 -10.05 -15.76 -15.73
N LEU A 677 -8.88 -16.21 -16.19
CA LEU A 677 -8.68 -16.61 -17.58
C LEU A 677 -9.59 -17.77 -17.99
N LEU A 678 -9.71 -18.80 -17.15
CA LEU A 678 -10.63 -19.92 -17.42
C LEU A 678 -12.07 -19.45 -17.52
N ASN A 679 -12.50 -18.52 -16.66
CA ASN A 679 -13.85 -17.95 -16.74
C ASN A 679 -14.07 -17.13 -18.02
N MET A 680 -13.07 -16.38 -18.49
CA MET A 680 -13.12 -15.66 -19.77
C MET A 680 -13.31 -16.64 -20.94
N ILE A 681 -12.60 -17.75 -20.94
CA ILE A 681 -12.74 -18.78 -21.98
C ILE A 681 -14.13 -19.43 -21.92
N LYS A 682 -14.65 -19.72 -20.73
CA LYS A 682 -16.02 -20.27 -20.57
C LYS A 682 -17.11 -19.32 -21.10
N ALA A 683 -16.90 -18.03 -20.96
CA ALA A 683 -17.82 -17.02 -21.47
C ALA A 683 -17.94 -17.01 -23.02
N SER A 684 -17.19 -17.86 -23.70
CA SER A 684 -17.27 -18.03 -25.17
C SER A 684 -18.35 -19.03 -25.63
N ASN A 685 -19.02 -19.69 -24.68
CA ASN A 685 -20.17 -20.55 -24.95
C ASN A 685 -21.44 -19.75 -25.27
#